data_3a2eb82e80208113737ccc97fb4c11e2
#
_entry.id   3a2eb82e80208113737ccc97fb4c11e2
#
_cell.length_a   1.000
_cell.length_b   1.000
_cell.length_c   1.000
_cell.angle_alpha   90.00
_cell.angle_beta   90.00
_cell.angle_gamma   90.00
#
_symmetry.space_group_name_H-M   'P 1'
#
loop_
_entity.id
_entity.type
_entity.pdbx_description
1 polymer ?
#
loop_
_entity_poly.entity_id
_entity_poly.type
_entity_poly.pdbx_seq_one_letter_code
_entity_poly.pdbx_strand_id
1 'polypeptide(L)'
;MSKRVVLAEKPSVGRDIARVLGCTKQGQGYLEGKDYVVTWALGHLVTLADPEAYDVKYKSWNLEDLPMLPKAFKFVVIKKTAKQFKVVKEQLLRKDVSEIVIATDAGREGELVARLIIEKSGVKKPLKRLWISSVTDQAIKQGFKSLKDGRHYDDLYASALARSEADWIVGMNATRALTTKYNAQLSCGRVQTPTLAMISKREEEIKQFKSEPYFGLTAMSESVKWTWQDGKSKSTQTFEEQRIDELMRALKEKPLQIIEVKKAEKKVYAPGLYDLTELQRDANKRFGFSAKETLSTMQKLYEHHKVLTYPRTDSRYLSTDIVATLPERLKAVAIGPYRGVANQLLKGKIVTNSSFVDNKKVSDHHAIIPTEQTPLLSDLSDKERKIYDLVVKRFLSVFMKPYIYEQTTMLAKMGQESFVAKGKRVVSLGFKEIYHVDEEEGDGLANLPVVEEGTVLSHIKLIKTSGRTQPPAYFNEATLLSAMENPSRYMNQASSEVVKTLKETGGLGTVATRADIIEKLFNSFMIEKKGQDIYLTSKGRQLLELAPKELKSPELTGQWEKKLQDISNGRLKRQQFVGQMREYASQIVHEIKGSEATYKHENLTTTKCPTCGKPMLAVNGKRGKMLVCQDRECNTKKTVSQLTNARCPNCHKKLELRGEGDSRMFSCVCGYREKLSTFNKRKSEQKKQGSKRDVQKYLREQEKQQEPMNSALADALAKLKL
;
A
#
# COMPACT_ATOMS: atom_id res chain seq x y z
N MET A 1 21.82 34.48 25.59
CA MET A 1 20.86 33.46 26.10
C MET A 1 21.12 32.16 25.35
N SER A 2 21.08 31.04 26.05
CA SER A 2 21.29 29.73 25.46
C SER A 2 20.02 29.29 24.70
N LYS A 3 20.17 28.79 23.48
CA LYS A 3 19.07 28.28 22.63
C LYS A 3 18.92 26.77 22.76
N ARG A 4 17.77 26.25 22.29
CA ARG A 4 17.49 24.83 22.10
C ARG A 4 17.38 24.53 20.62
N VAL A 5 17.98 23.43 20.16
CA VAL A 5 17.76 22.94 18.80
C VAL A 5 16.64 21.90 18.81
N VAL A 6 15.68 22.08 17.93
CA VAL A 6 14.61 21.11 17.67
C VAL A 6 14.89 20.38 16.37
N LEU A 7 14.98 19.05 16.43
CA LEU A 7 15.20 18.18 15.27
C LEU A 7 13.89 17.48 14.90
N ALA A 8 13.22 17.96 13.87
CA ALA A 8 12.02 17.34 13.31
C ALA A 8 12.38 16.27 12.24
N GLU A 9 11.45 15.35 11.95
CA GLU A 9 11.69 14.30 10.96
C GLU A 9 11.55 14.79 9.52
N LYS A 10 10.67 15.78 9.28
CA LYS A 10 10.27 16.26 7.96
C LYS A 10 10.22 17.79 7.92
N PRO A 11 10.47 18.40 6.74
CA PRO A 11 10.43 19.85 6.60
C PRO A 11 9.05 20.47 6.95
N SER A 12 7.95 19.78 6.65
CA SER A 12 6.59 20.24 6.99
C SER A 12 6.42 20.38 8.50
N VAL A 13 6.69 19.30 9.23
CA VAL A 13 6.62 19.25 10.70
C VAL A 13 7.55 20.29 11.34
N GLY A 14 8.79 20.42 10.81
CA GLY A 14 9.73 21.43 11.26
C GLY A 14 9.20 22.85 11.12
N ARG A 15 8.54 23.18 10.01
CA ARG A 15 7.92 24.49 9.79
C ARG A 15 6.74 24.76 10.73
N ASP A 16 5.89 23.74 10.97
CA ASP A 16 4.76 23.89 11.90
C ASP A 16 5.26 24.13 13.33
N ILE A 17 6.24 23.38 13.78
CA ILE A 17 6.87 23.58 15.09
C ILE A 17 7.52 24.97 15.15
N ALA A 18 8.27 25.38 14.14
CA ALA A 18 8.92 26.67 14.08
C ALA A 18 7.93 27.83 14.17
N ARG A 19 6.81 27.75 13.45
CA ARG A 19 5.73 28.74 13.49
C ARG A 19 5.16 28.88 14.91
N VAL A 20 4.87 27.77 15.57
CA VAL A 20 4.31 27.77 16.94
C VAL A 20 5.30 28.30 17.97
N LEU A 21 6.61 28.06 17.74
CA LEU A 21 7.69 28.52 18.63
C LEU A 21 8.19 29.95 18.29
N GLY A 22 7.60 30.63 17.31
CA GLY A 22 7.98 31.99 16.91
C GLY A 22 9.33 32.05 16.19
N CYS A 23 9.75 31.00 15.49
CA CYS A 23 10.98 30.98 14.72
C CYS A 23 10.73 31.52 13.31
N THR A 24 11.05 32.78 13.07
CA THR A 24 10.75 33.53 11.83
C THR A 24 11.96 33.71 10.93
N LYS A 25 13.20 33.71 11.48
CA LYS A 25 14.41 33.91 10.70
C LYS A 25 14.75 32.66 9.90
N GLN A 26 14.68 32.78 8.58
CA GLN A 26 14.90 31.67 7.67
C GLN A 26 16.39 31.46 7.40
N GLY A 27 16.86 30.22 7.62
CA GLY A 27 18.17 29.74 7.20
C GLY A 27 18.04 28.63 6.13
N GLN A 28 19.17 28.17 5.64
CA GLN A 28 19.17 27.04 4.69
C GLN A 28 18.96 25.72 5.47
N GLY A 29 17.74 25.15 5.41
CA GLY A 29 17.38 23.90 6.09
C GLY A 29 17.10 24.02 7.58
N TYR A 30 16.88 25.25 8.08
CA TYR A 30 16.43 25.52 9.45
C TYR A 30 15.67 26.85 9.55
N LEU A 31 14.95 27.03 10.67
CA LEU A 31 14.30 28.28 11.06
C LEU A 31 14.76 28.66 12.47
N GLU A 32 15.00 29.94 12.72
CA GLU A 32 15.56 30.40 13.99
C GLU A 32 14.68 31.47 14.62
N GLY A 33 14.49 31.36 15.93
CA GLY A 33 13.83 32.29 16.80
C GLY A 33 14.75 32.76 17.94
N LYS A 34 14.13 33.41 18.94
CA LYS A 34 14.84 33.91 20.14
C LYS A 34 15.44 32.73 20.93
N ASP A 35 14.62 31.73 21.26
CA ASP A 35 14.97 30.65 22.19
C ASP A 35 15.21 29.31 21.47
N TYR A 36 14.79 29.18 20.23
CA TYR A 36 14.82 27.92 19.46
C TYR A 36 15.47 28.08 18.10
N VAL A 37 16.10 26.98 17.66
CA VAL A 37 16.48 26.73 16.26
C VAL A 37 15.80 25.44 15.84
N VAL A 38 14.93 25.48 14.85
CA VAL A 38 14.22 24.32 14.35
C VAL A 38 14.83 23.87 13.04
N THR A 39 15.37 22.67 13.01
CA THR A 39 15.89 22.01 11.81
C THR A 39 15.18 20.68 11.60
N TRP A 40 15.41 20.01 10.47
CA TRP A 40 14.68 18.80 10.13
C TRP A 40 15.52 17.82 9.33
N ALA A 41 15.14 16.57 9.42
CA ALA A 41 15.61 15.51 8.53
C ALA A 41 14.74 15.45 7.24
N LEU A 42 15.03 14.51 6.37
CA LEU A 42 14.27 14.15 5.17
C LEU A 42 13.88 12.67 5.22
N GLY A 43 13.42 12.20 6.39
CA GLY A 43 13.47 10.80 6.78
C GLY A 43 14.90 10.44 7.20
N HIS A 44 15.37 9.23 6.90
CA HIS A 44 16.74 8.82 7.23
C HIS A 44 17.81 9.65 6.51
N LEU A 45 18.71 10.28 7.27
CA LEU A 45 19.92 10.92 6.79
C LEU A 45 21.16 10.03 6.99
N VAL A 46 21.07 9.08 7.92
CA VAL A 46 22.14 8.16 8.31
C VAL A 46 21.59 6.73 8.25
N THR A 47 22.42 5.78 7.84
CA THR A 47 22.09 4.36 7.74
C THR A 47 23.28 3.50 8.13
N LEU A 48 23.07 2.18 8.29
CA LEU A 48 24.15 1.21 8.43
C LEU A 48 25.00 1.19 7.14
N ALA A 49 26.31 1.02 7.31
CA ALA A 49 27.25 0.93 6.20
C ALA A 49 27.02 -0.32 5.36
N ASP A 50 27.38 -0.22 4.07
CA ASP A 50 27.44 -1.36 3.18
C ASP A 50 28.60 -2.32 3.57
N PRO A 51 28.54 -3.60 3.18
CA PRO A 51 29.52 -4.61 3.57
C PRO A 51 30.99 -4.24 3.33
N GLU A 52 31.31 -3.59 2.21
CA GLU A 52 32.67 -3.17 1.85
C GLU A 52 33.27 -2.15 2.82
N ALA A 53 32.46 -1.47 3.63
CA ALA A 53 32.97 -0.57 4.66
C ALA A 53 33.53 -1.29 5.89
N TYR A 54 33.23 -2.58 6.05
CA TYR A 54 33.73 -3.42 7.15
C TYR A 54 34.98 -4.18 6.73
N ASP A 55 35.00 -4.73 5.50
CA ASP A 55 36.14 -5.42 4.91
C ASP A 55 36.08 -5.30 3.37
N VAL A 56 37.19 -4.95 2.74
CA VAL A 56 37.31 -4.76 1.28
C VAL A 56 36.94 -6.03 0.50
N LYS A 57 37.17 -7.23 1.07
CA LYS A 57 36.80 -8.51 0.45
C LYS A 57 35.31 -8.61 0.16
N TYR A 58 34.48 -7.97 0.97
CA TYR A 58 33.01 -7.95 0.77
C TYR A 58 32.54 -7.11 -0.41
N LYS A 59 33.45 -6.40 -1.12
CA LYS A 59 33.13 -5.74 -2.38
C LYS A 59 32.80 -6.77 -3.47
N SER A 60 33.51 -7.90 -3.47
CA SER A 60 33.22 -9.06 -4.29
C SER A 60 32.24 -9.99 -3.57
N TRP A 61 31.42 -10.69 -4.34
CA TRP A 61 30.44 -11.60 -3.77
C TRP A 61 30.93 -13.04 -3.88
N ASN A 62 31.77 -13.45 -2.92
CA ASN A 62 32.27 -14.80 -2.83
C ASN A 62 31.52 -15.58 -1.74
N LEU A 63 31.21 -16.85 -2.00
CA LEU A 63 30.51 -17.68 -1.05
C LEU A 63 31.36 -17.98 0.19
N GLU A 64 32.67 -18.11 0.02
CA GLU A 64 33.62 -18.40 1.09
C GLU A 64 33.76 -17.24 2.10
N ASP A 65 33.51 -16.01 1.67
CA ASP A 65 33.57 -14.85 2.56
C ASP A 65 32.37 -14.72 3.50
N LEU A 66 31.39 -15.61 3.38
CA LEU A 66 30.16 -15.62 4.21
C LEU A 66 30.29 -16.59 5.38
N PRO A 67 29.75 -16.29 6.56
CA PRO A 67 28.89 -15.14 6.84
C PRO A 67 29.65 -13.85 7.13
N MET A 68 29.04 -12.69 6.77
CA MET A 68 29.50 -11.35 7.13
C MET A 68 28.94 -11.00 8.52
N LEU A 69 29.80 -10.94 9.52
CA LEU A 69 29.43 -10.69 10.92
C LEU A 69 30.32 -9.58 11.52
N PRO A 70 30.07 -8.30 11.17
CA PRO A 70 30.88 -7.20 11.65
C PRO A 70 30.83 -7.13 13.19
N LYS A 71 31.99 -6.96 13.86
CA LYS A 71 32.06 -6.86 15.34
C LYS A 71 31.27 -5.67 15.86
N ALA A 72 31.35 -4.54 15.17
CA ALA A 72 30.58 -3.34 15.46
C ALA A 72 30.03 -2.75 14.16
N PHE A 73 28.79 -2.24 14.21
CA PHE A 73 28.19 -1.59 13.07
C PHE A 73 28.71 -0.16 12.89
N LYS A 74 28.90 0.24 11.63
CA LYS A 74 29.31 1.58 11.22
C LYS A 74 28.11 2.32 10.66
N PHE A 75 27.97 3.58 11.02
CA PHE A 75 26.94 4.47 10.46
C PHE A 75 27.53 5.37 9.39
N VAL A 76 26.83 5.51 8.27
CA VAL A 76 27.20 6.34 7.14
C VAL A 76 26.11 7.31 6.76
N VAL A 77 26.50 8.49 6.31
CA VAL A 77 25.57 9.50 5.80
C VAL A 77 25.08 9.05 4.41
N ILE A 78 23.78 9.10 4.18
CA ILE A 78 23.18 8.78 2.89
C ILE A 78 23.57 9.86 1.88
N LYS A 79 24.25 9.49 0.79
CA LYS A 79 24.81 10.42 -0.21
C LYS A 79 23.80 11.44 -0.73
N LYS A 80 22.54 11.03 -1.00
CA LYS A 80 21.48 11.90 -1.53
C LYS A 80 21.05 13.00 -0.56
N THR A 81 21.18 12.76 0.75
CA THR A 81 20.74 13.67 1.81
C THR A 81 21.90 14.32 2.56
N ALA A 82 23.14 14.14 2.09
CA ALA A 82 24.35 14.61 2.76
C ALA A 82 24.35 16.12 2.99
N LYS A 83 23.78 16.92 2.08
CA LYS A 83 23.65 18.37 2.23
C LYS A 83 22.81 18.72 3.47
N GLN A 84 21.65 18.07 3.62
CA GLN A 84 20.79 18.30 4.80
C GLN A 84 21.43 17.79 6.09
N PHE A 85 22.10 16.63 6.04
CA PHE A 85 22.86 16.15 7.21
C PHE A 85 23.88 17.16 7.68
N LYS A 86 24.63 17.81 6.76
CA LYS A 86 25.60 18.85 7.10
C LYS A 86 24.92 20.01 7.82
N VAL A 87 23.81 20.52 7.29
CA VAL A 87 23.03 21.59 7.93
C VAL A 87 22.59 21.20 9.33
N VAL A 88 21.97 20.03 9.49
CA VAL A 88 21.51 19.56 10.81
C VAL A 88 22.68 19.46 11.77
N LYS A 89 23.80 18.85 11.37
CA LYS A 89 25.00 18.73 12.18
C LYS A 89 25.54 20.10 12.64
N GLU A 90 25.58 21.09 11.75
CA GLU A 90 26.00 22.45 12.08
C GLU A 90 25.12 23.07 13.16
N GLN A 91 23.78 22.91 13.06
CA GLN A 91 22.86 23.43 14.08
C GLN A 91 23.03 22.71 15.43
N LEU A 92 23.21 21.39 15.42
CA LEU A 92 23.40 20.59 16.65
C LEU A 92 24.69 20.96 17.39
N LEU A 93 25.74 21.34 16.67
CA LEU A 93 27.07 21.66 17.23
C LEU A 93 27.24 23.16 17.62
N ARG A 94 26.27 24.02 17.35
CA ARG A 94 26.33 25.45 17.70
C ARG A 94 26.69 25.67 19.18
N LYS A 95 27.58 26.62 19.44
CA LYS A 95 28.04 26.96 20.80
C LYS A 95 26.94 27.61 21.66
N ASP A 96 26.02 28.35 21.03
CA ASP A 96 24.89 29.00 21.68
C ASP A 96 23.72 28.05 21.96
N VAL A 97 23.82 26.75 21.63
CA VAL A 97 22.83 25.74 21.88
C VAL A 97 23.22 24.87 23.07
N SER A 98 22.33 24.77 24.06
CA SER A 98 22.56 23.98 25.30
C SER A 98 21.91 22.60 25.26
N GLU A 99 20.81 22.44 24.54
CA GLU A 99 19.96 21.23 24.60
C GLU A 99 19.38 20.92 23.22
N ILE A 100 19.16 19.64 22.95
CA ILE A 100 18.54 19.13 21.73
C ILE A 100 17.17 18.57 22.07
N VAL A 101 16.12 19.02 21.36
CA VAL A 101 14.78 18.48 21.45
C VAL A 101 14.56 17.58 20.24
N ILE A 102 14.42 16.28 20.47
CA ILE A 102 14.05 15.29 19.45
C ILE A 102 12.54 15.43 19.20
N ALA A 103 12.16 15.85 18.00
CA ALA A 103 10.79 16.09 17.56
C ALA A 103 10.46 15.30 16.28
N THR A 104 11.10 14.14 16.12
CA THR A 104 10.74 13.14 15.09
C THR A 104 9.48 12.42 15.49
N ASP A 105 8.88 11.67 14.54
CA ASP A 105 7.63 10.94 14.75
C ASP A 105 7.65 10.13 16.06
N ALA A 106 6.52 10.04 16.74
CA ALA A 106 6.40 9.47 18.09
C ALA A 106 6.39 7.94 18.07
N GLY A 107 7.46 7.34 17.55
CA GLY A 107 7.58 5.92 17.39
C GLY A 107 9.03 5.42 17.35
N ARG A 108 9.15 4.11 17.22
CA ARG A 108 10.44 3.40 17.18
C ARG A 108 11.33 3.90 16.02
N GLU A 109 10.76 4.12 14.84
CA GLU A 109 11.51 4.59 13.66
C GLU A 109 11.93 6.06 13.80
N GLY A 110 11.06 6.92 14.33
CA GLY A 110 11.40 8.32 14.57
C GLY A 110 12.54 8.48 15.58
N GLU A 111 12.57 7.64 16.62
CA GLU A 111 13.67 7.61 17.56
C GLU A 111 14.98 7.19 16.90
N LEU A 112 14.93 6.16 16.02
CA LEU A 112 16.09 5.71 15.25
C LEU A 112 16.64 6.82 14.34
N VAL A 113 15.78 7.49 13.59
CA VAL A 113 16.16 8.61 12.69
C VAL A 113 16.95 9.68 13.46
N ALA A 114 16.39 10.14 14.59
CA ALA A 114 17.02 11.22 15.37
C ALA A 114 18.34 10.77 16.01
N ARG A 115 18.36 9.61 16.65
CA ARG A 115 19.54 9.13 17.39
C ARG A 115 20.71 8.83 16.45
N LEU A 116 20.48 8.25 15.28
CA LEU A 116 21.54 8.01 14.30
C LEU A 116 22.16 9.33 13.80
N ILE A 117 21.36 10.38 13.61
CA ILE A 117 21.85 11.71 13.25
C ILE A 117 22.69 12.30 14.36
N ILE A 118 22.23 12.26 15.60
CA ILE A 118 22.91 12.78 16.78
C ILE A 118 24.25 12.06 16.99
N GLU A 119 24.24 10.73 16.95
CA GLU A 119 25.44 9.89 17.10
C GLU A 119 26.46 10.16 15.98
N LYS A 120 26.02 10.20 14.73
CA LYS A 120 26.90 10.48 13.58
C LYS A 120 27.43 11.91 13.58
N SER A 121 26.73 12.85 14.21
CA SER A 121 27.17 14.23 14.36
C SER A 121 28.25 14.38 15.45
N GLY A 122 28.35 13.42 16.38
CA GLY A 122 29.30 13.46 17.48
C GLY A 122 28.96 14.48 18.59
N VAL A 123 27.72 14.95 18.65
CA VAL A 123 27.26 15.93 19.63
C VAL A 123 26.96 15.26 20.97
N LYS A 124 27.35 15.91 22.08
CA LYS A 124 27.20 15.41 23.47
C LYS A 124 26.36 16.35 24.32
N LYS A 125 25.26 16.86 23.80
CA LYS A 125 24.34 17.75 24.52
C LYS A 125 23.20 16.97 25.15
N PRO A 126 22.58 17.47 26.24
CA PRO A 126 21.37 16.88 26.81
C PRO A 126 20.26 16.73 25.78
N LEU A 127 19.54 15.61 25.84
CA LEU A 127 18.46 15.28 24.94
C LEU A 127 17.12 15.37 25.63
N LYS A 128 16.17 16.03 25.03
CA LYS A 128 14.74 16.03 25.38
C LYS A 128 13.93 15.45 24.28
N ARG A 129 12.78 14.87 24.58
CA ARG A 129 11.88 14.24 23.64
C ARG A 129 10.53 14.91 23.63
N LEU A 130 10.13 15.42 22.48
CA LEU A 130 8.78 15.83 22.18
C LEU A 130 8.01 14.60 21.66
N TRP A 131 6.96 14.18 22.38
CA TRP A 131 6.15 13.01 22.03
C TRP A 131 4.72 13.44 21.71
N ILE A 132 4.44 13.64 20.44
CA ILE A 132 3.13 14.07 19.92
C ILE A 132 2.76 13.25 18.67
N SER A 133 1.48 12.92 18.52
CA SER A 133 0.93 12.20 17.38
C SER A 133 0.16 13.12 16.41
N SER A 134 0.12 14.40 16.67
CA SER A 134 -0.41 15.42 15.77
C SER A 134 0.46 16.69 15.81
N VAL A 135 0.33 17.52 14.77
CA VAL A 135 1.08 18.79 14.64
C VAL A 135 0.17 20.01 14.76
N THR A 136 -0.96 19.87 15.46
CA THR A 136 -1.82 21.02 15.79
C THR A 136 -1.07 21.99 16.72
N ASP A 137 -1.40 23.27 16.67
CA ASP A 137 -0.81 24.28 17.53
C ASP A 137 -0.94 23.92 19.02
N GLN A 138 -2.10 23.35 19.39
CA GLN A 138 -2.37 22.90 20.74
C GLN A 138 -1.46 21.74 21.15
N ALA A 139 -1.32 20.71 20.30
CA ALA A 139 -0.48 19.55 20.58
C ALA A 139 1.00 19.97 20.72
N ILE A 140 1.49 20.83 19.82
CA ILE A 140 2.87 21.35 19.89
C ILE A 140 3.08 22.12 21.19
N LYS A 141 2.22 23.12 21.50
CA LYS A 141 2.34 23.92 22.71
C LYS A 141 2.33 23.09 24.00
N GLN A 142 1.42 22.10 24.04
CA GLN A 142 1.30 21.22 25.21
C GLN A 142 2.49 20.26 25.29
N GLY A 143 2.94 19.70 24.14
CA GLY A 143 4.11 18.82 24.08
C GLY A 143 5.38 19.51 24.57
N PHE A 144 5.62 20.78 24.21
CA PHE A 144 6.78 21.56 24.68
C PHE A 144 6.71 21.89 26.17
N LYS A 145 5.54 21.92 26.80
CA LYS A 145 5.39 22.04 28.25
C LYS A 145 5.69 20.73 28.98
N SER A 146 5.61 19.59 28.31
CA SER A 146 5.76 18.24 28.88
C SER A 146 6.92 17.45 28.28
N LEU A 147 7.98 18.12 27.82
CA LEU A 147 9.18 17.45 27.29
C LEU A 147 9.75 16.45 28.29
N LYS A 148 10.01 15.25 27.83
CA LYS A 148 10.62 14.18 28.64
C LYS A 148 12.14 14.13 28.43
N ASP A 149 12.85 13.59 29.41
CA ASP A 149 14.28 13.30 29.24
C ASP A 149 14.48 12.23 28.16
N GLY A 150 15.47 12.45 27.29
CA GLY A 150 15.75 11.53 26.18
C GLY A 150 16.10 10.11 26.64
N ARG A 151 16.67 9.95 27.85
CA ARG A 151 17.05 8.65 28.43
C ARG A 151 15.87 7.70 28.63
N HIS A 152 14.65 8.21 28.81
CA HIS A 152 13.45 7.38 28.87
C HIS A 152 13.15 6.60 27.60
N TYR A 153 13.82 6.96 26.49
CA TYR A 153 13.62 6.35 25.15
C TYR A 153 14.84 5.55 24.68
N ASP A 154 15.84 5.31 25.56
CA ASP A 154 17.05 4.58 25.20
C ASP A 154 16.75 3.12 24.83
N ASP A 155 15.84 2.45 25.53
CA ASP A 155 15.41 1.08 25.21
C ASP A 155 14.60 1.04 23.92
N LEU A 156 13.80 2.06 23.62
CA LEU A 156 13.09 2.18 22.35
C LEU A 156 14.08 2.34 21.18
N TYR A 157 15.10 3.19 21.34
CA TYR A 157 16.20 3.32 20.38
C TYR A 157 16.95 2.00 20.22
N ALA A 158 17.29 1.32 21.32
CA ALA A 158 17.97 0.04 21.29
C ALA A 158 17.18 -1.03 20.52
N SER A 159 15.84 -1.05 20.66
CA SER A 159 14.94 -1.91 19.92
C SER A 159 14.97 -1.60 18.42
N ALA A 160 14.88 -0.33 18.04
CA ALA A 160 14.90 0.09 16.63
C ALA A 160 16.24 -0.23 15.95
N LEU A 161 17.34 0.01 16.64
CA LEU A 161 18.68 -0.31 16.17
C LEU A 161 18.89 -1.81 16.04
N ALA A 162 18.45 -2.61 17.05
CA ALA A 162 18.49 -4.06 17.01
C ALA A 162 17.78 -4.63 15.79
N ARG A 163 16.62 -4.08 15.44
CA ARG A 163 15.87 -4.45 14.23
C ARG A 163 16.68 -4.20 12.95
N SER A 164 17.25 -2.99 12.82
CA SER A 164 18.07 -2.64 11.65
C SER A 164 19.29 -3.51 11.50
N GLU A 165 19.99 -3.80 12.62
CA GLU A 165 21.16 -4.69 12.65
C GLU A 165 20.78 -6.12 12.27
N ALA A 166 19.68 -6.66 12.83
CA ALA A 166 19.18 -8.00 12.52
C ALA A 166 18.76 -8.15 11.04
N ASP A 167 18.02 -7.17 10.51
CA ASP A 167 17.61 -7.15 9.10
C ASP A 167 18.84 -7.09 8.18
N TRP A 168 19.89 -6.34 8.55
CA TRP A 168 21.16 -6.29 7.83
C TRP A 168 21.88 -7.65 7.89
N ILE A 169 22.09 -8.22 9.09
CA ILE A 169 22.81 -9.47 9.29
C ILE A 169 22.12 -10.61 8.51
N VAL A 170 20.85 -10.84 8.75
CA VAL A 170 20.14 -11.97 8.17
C VAL A 170 19.84 -11.77 6.69
N GLY A 171 19.32 -10.62 6.34
CA GLY A 171 18.92 -10.32 4.95
C GLY A 171 20.10 -10.25 4.00
N MET A 172 21.22 -9.65 4.42
CA MET A 172 22.42 -9.52 3.60
C MET A 172 23.11 -10.87 3.39
N ASN A 173 23.29 -11.64 4.45
CA ASN A 173 23.94 -12.96 4.37
C ASN A 173 23.11 -13.96 3.58
N ALA A 174 21.81 -14.07 3.84
CA ALA A 174 20.92 -14.97 3.09
C ALA A 174 20.87 -14.60 1.59
N THR A 175 20.71 -13.31 1.28
CA THR A 175 20.67 -12.83 -0.11
C THR A 175 21.98 -13.10 -0.84
N ARG A 176 23.13 -12.83 -0.22
CA ARG A 176 24.43 -13.06 -0.86
C ARG A 176 24.72 -14.55 -1.03
N ALA A 177 24.43 -15.38 -0.01
CA ALA A 177 24.64 -16.82 -0.08
C ALA A 177 23.82 -17.45 -1.23
N LEU A 178 22.51 -17.20 -1.27
CA LEU A 178 21.64 -17.68 -2.35
C LEU A 178 22.07 -17.16 -3.73
N THR A 179 22.33 -15.87 -3.81
CA THR A 179 22.69 -15.23 -5.07
C THR A 179 24.00 -15.74 -5.64
N THR A 180 25.00 -15.97 -4.78
CA THR A 180 26.33 -16.42 -5.19
C THR A 180 26.36 -17.91 -5.52
N LYS A 181 25.77 -18.73 -4.63
CA LYS A 181 25.71 -20.17 -4.85
C LYS A 181 24.99 -20.57 -6.14
N TYR A 182 23.84 -19.94 -6.39
CA TYR A 182 22.99 -20.31 -7.52
C TYR A 182 23.20 -19.43 -8.75
N ASN A 183 24.13 -18.50 -8.70
CA ASN A 183 24.43 -17.56 -9.78
C ASN A 183 23.18 -16.86 -10.34
N ALA A 184 22.22 -16.54 -9.46
CA ALA A 184 20.93 -15.91 -9.78
C ALA A 184 20.61 -14.82 -8.76
N GLN A 185 20.01 -13.72 -9.17
CA GLN A 185 19.62 -12.64 -8.25
C GLN A 185 18.44 -13.10 -7.37
N LEU A 186 18.75 -13.71 -6.24
CA LEU A 186 17.80 -14.30 -5.29
C LEU A 186 17.81 -13.49 -3.98
N SER A 187 16.98 -12.46 -3.91
CA SER A 187 16.83 -11.66 -2.70
C SER A 187 15.92 -12.36 -1.69
N CYS A 188 16.39 -12.50 -0.47
CA CYS A 188 15.70 -13.17 0.64
C CYS A 188 15.61 -12.24 1.85
N GLY A 189 14.55 -12.36 2.65
CA GLY A 189 14.37 -11.58 3.87
C GLY A 189 13.09 -11.94 4.61
N ARG A 190 13.05 -11.60 5.92
CA ARG A 190 11.98 -12.01 6.85
C ARG A 190 10.57 -11.50 6.54
N VAL A 191 10.40 -10.55 5.60
CA VAL A 191 9.09 -10.07 5.19
C VAL A 191 8.78 -10.49 3.75
N GLN A 192 9.70 -10.24 2.80
CA GLN A 192 9.46 -10.54 1.40
C GLN A 192 9.32 -12.04 1.11
N THR A 193 10.10 -12.88 1.78
CA THR A 193 10.07 -14.36 1.56
C THR A 193 8.79 -14.99 2.10
N PRO A 194 8.32 -14.68 3.34
CA PRO A 194 7.00 -15.14 3.79
C PRO A 194 5.85 -14.62 2.94
N THR A 195 5.93 -13.37 2.43
CA THR A 195 4.91 -12.85 1.50
C THR A 195 4.84 -13.70 0.23
N LEU A 196 5.99 -14.09 -0.31
CA LEU A 196 6.07 -14.98 -1.46
C LEU A 196 5.51 -16.38 -1.15
N ALA A 197 5.80 -16.90 0.05
CA ALA A 197 5.30 -18.20 0.52
C ALA A 197 3.77 -18.22 0.68
N MET A 198 3.15 -17.11 1.12
CA MET A 198 1.70 -16.99 1.18
C MET A 198 1.05 -17.08 -0.20
N ILE A 199 1.67 -16.49 -1.22
CA ILE A 199 1.19 -16.59 -2.61
C ILE A 199 1.30 -18.03 -3.10
N SER A 200 2.42 -18.72 -2.82
CA SER A 200 2.60 -20.15 -3.14
C SER A 200 1.51 -21.00 -2.53
N LYS A 201 1.28 -20.86 -1.24
CA LYS A 201 0.26 -21.62 -0.51
C LYS A 201 -1.14 -21.40 -1.10
N ARG A 202 -1.47 -20.18 -1.51
CA ARG A 202 -2.74 -19.87 -2.18
C ARG A 202 -2.84 -20.57 -3.54
N GLU A 203 -1.77 -20.57 -4.36
CA GLU A 203 -1.75 -21.30 -5.63
C GLU A 203 -1.91 -22.80 -5.43
N GLU A 204 -1.29 -23.36 -4.38
CA GLU A 204 -1.43 -24.78 -4.01
C GLU A 204 -2.86 -25.11 -3.55
N GLU A 205 -3.48 -24.25 -2.70
CA GLU A 205 -4.89 -24.38 -2.29
C GLU A 205 -5.81 -24.44 -3.52
N ILE A 206 -5.58 -23.57 -4.51
CA ILE A 206 -6.38 -23.52 -5.75
C ILE A 206 -6.15 -24.78 -6.59
N LYS A 207 -4.89 -25.19 -6.75
CA LYS A 207 -4.51 -26.37 -7.57
C LYS A 207 -5.05 -27.68 -6.99
N GLN A 208 -5.06 -27.80 -5.66
CA GLN A 208 -5.51 -29.01 -4.95
C GLN A 208 -7.03 -29.02 -4.74
N PHE A 209 -7.71 -27.89 -5.00
CA PHE A 209 -9.14 -27.78 -4.77
C PHE A 209 -9.92 -28.72 -5.69
N LYS A 210 -10.78 -29.52 -5.07
CA LYS A 210 -11.73 -30.40 -5.78
C LYS A 210 -13.10 -29.75 -5.73
N SER A 211 -13.62 -29.39 -6.89
CA SER A 211 -14.93 -28.80 -7.02
C SER A 211 -16.02 -29.87 -6.87
N GLU A 212 -16.88 -29.71 -5.89
CA GLU A 212 -18.00 -30.61 -5.61
C GLU A 212 -19.33 -29.96 -6.02
N PRO A 213 -20.25 -30.70 -6.68
CA PRO A 213 -21.57 -30.18 -6.96
C PRO A 213 -22.37 -30.05 -5.67
N TYR A 214 -23.18 -29.02 -5.56
CA TYR A 214 -24.18 -28.89 -4.53
C TYR A 214 -25.54 -28.57 -5.14
N PHE A 215 -26.60 -28.93 -4.40
CA PHE A 215 -27.97 -28.84 -4.87
C PHE A 215 -28.83 -28.16 -3.80
N GLY A 216 -29.85 -27.48 -4.24
CA GLY A 216 -30.81 -26.83 -3.37
C GLY A 216 -32.20 -26.86 -3.99
N LEU A 217 -33.20 -26.41 -3.22
CA LEU A 217 -34.57 -26.34 -3.68
C LEU A 217 -35.11 -24.92 -3.46
N THR A 218 -35.74 -24.39 -4.49
CA THR A 218 -36.45 -23.12 -4.43
C THR A 218 -37.92 -23.35 -4.72
N ALA A 219 -38.78 -22.81 -3.87
CA ALA A 219 -40.21 -22.74 -4.09
C ALA A 219 -40.57 -21.31 -4.53
N MET A 220 -41.24 -21.16 -5.66
CA MET A 220 -41.68 -19.88 -6.21
C MET A 220 -43.20 -19.78 -6.04
N SER A 221 -43.67 -18.81 -5.29
CA SER A 221 -45.00 -18.27 -5.34
C SER A 221 -45.06 -17.10 -6.33
N GLU A 222 -46.24 -16.52 -6.60
CA GLU A 222 -46.43 -15.43 -7.56
C GLU A 222 -45.43 -14.24 -7.37
N SER A 223 -45.10 -13.93 -6.13
CA SER A 223 -44.33 -12.74 -5.76
C SER A 223 -43.11 -13.02 -4.86
N VAL A 224 -42.91 -14.25 -4.41
CA VAL A 224 -41.87 -14.56 -3.40
C VAL A 224 -41.07 -15.79 -3.77
N LYS A 225 -39.75 -15.65 -3.70
CA LYS A 225 -38.79 -16.76 -3.83
C LYS A 225 -38.48 -17.31 -2.43
N TRP A 226 -38.83 -18.57 -2.21
CA TRP A 226 -38.58 -19.30 -0.97
C TRP A 226 -37.41 -20.26 -1.18
N THR A 227 -36.44 -20.21 -0.31
CA THR A 227 -35.28 -21.11 -0.35
C THR A 227 -35.47 -22.21 0.70
N TRP A 228 -35.38 -23.47 0.27
CA TRP A 228 -35.39 -24.59 1.20
C TRP A 228 -34.26 -24.49 2.22
N GLN A 229 -34.56 -24.91 3.45
CA GLN A 229 -33.60 -24.93 4.54
C GLN A 229 -33.69 -26.24 5.29
N ASP A 230 -32.60 -26.96 5.40
CA ASP A 230 -32.51 -28.19 6.17
C ASP A 230 -32.86 -27.94 7.66
N GLY A 231 -33.73 -28.76 8.21
CA GLY A 231 -34.27 -28.58 9.55
C GLY A 231 -33.20 -28.65 10.64
N LYS A 232 -32.17 -29.48 10.47
CA LYS A 232 -31.07 -29.71 11.44
C LYS A 232 -29.91 -28.75 11.25
N SER A 233 -29.31 -28.77 10.08
CA SER A 233 -28.09 -28.01 9.78
C SER A 233 -28.34 -26.52 9.48
N LYS A 234 -29.58 -26.15 9.17
CA LYS A 234 -29.97 -24.83 8.67
C LYS A 234 -29.30 -24.45 7.35
N SER A 235 -28.67 -25.42 6.66
CA SER A 235 -28.12 -25.24 5.35
C SER A 235 -29.21 -25.05 4.29
N THR A 236 -28.97 -24.24 3.29
CA THR A 236 -29.85 -24.05 2.13
C THR A 236 -29.44 -24.90 0.94
N GLN A 237 -28.45 -25.75 1.12
CA GLN A 237 -27.90 -26.62 0.08
C GLN A 237 -27.38 -27.93 0.68
N THR A 238 -27.33 -28.96 -0.15
CA THR A 238 -26.80 -30.29 0.14
C THR A 238 -25.89 -30.79 -0.98
N PHE A 239 -24.97 -31.69 -0.68
CA PHE A 239 -24.15 -32.37 -1.69
C PHE A 239 -24.82 -33.62 -2.29
N GLU A 240 -25.97 -34.04 -1.73
CA GLU A 240 -26.73 -35.19 -2.14
C GLU A 240 -27.86 -34.79 -3.12
N GLU A 241 -27.68 -35.06 -4.40
CA GLU A 241 -28.66 -34.74 -5.44
C GLU A 241 -29.98 -35.47 -5.25
N GLN A 242 -29.88 -36.77 -4.93
CA GLN A 242 -31.04 -37.63 -4.73
C GLN A 242 -32.01 -37.11 -3.64
N ARG A 243 -31.46 -36.53 -2.58
CA ARG A 243 -32.25 -35.89 -1.52
C ARG A 243 -33.14 -34.77 -2.07
N ILE A 244 -32.63 -33.94 -2.95
CA ILE A 244 -33.43 -32.86 -3.55
C ILE A 244 -34.50 -33.43 -4.50
N ASP A 245 -34.18 -34.47 -5.26
CA ASP A 245 -35.14 -35.12 -6.16
C ASP A 245 -36.27 -35.82 -5.39
N GLU A 246 -35.99 -36.42 -4.25
CA GLU A 246 -36.95 -36.97 -3.32
C GLU A 246 -37.86 -35.88 -2.70
N LEU A 247 -37.25 -34.77 -2.26
CA LEU A 247 -38.00 -33.63 -1.74
C LEU A 247 -38.92 -33.04 -2.80
N MET A 248 -38.46 -32.87 -4.02
CA MET A 248 -39.32 -32.37 -5.13
C MET A 248 -40.53 -33.26 -5.36
N ARG A 249 -40.35 -34.59 -5.35
CA ARG A 249 -41.46 -35.54 -5.48
C ARG A 249 -42.41 -35.49 -4.29
N ALA A 250 -41.87 -35.49 -3.08
CA ALA A 250 -42.65 -35.50 -1.86
C ALA A 250 -43.44 -34.20 -1.60
N LEU A 251 -42.95 -33.07 -2.12
CA LEU A 251 -43.55 -31.75 -1.94
C LEU A 251 -44.38 -31.28 -3.14
N LYS A 252 -44.44 -32.06 -4.21
CA LYS A 252 -45.26 -31.75 -5.37
C LYS A 252 -46.72 -31.53 -4.99
N GLU A 253 -47.31 -30.43 -5.47
CA GLU A 253 -48.70 -30.03 -5.19
C GLU A 253 -49.04 -29.74 -3.73
N LYS A 254 -48.10 -29.78 -2.81
CA LYS A 254 -48.35 -29.38 -1.41
C LYS A 254 -48.40 -27.87 -1.28
N PRO A 255 -49.31 -27.32 -0.46
CA PRO A 255 -49.32 -25.90 -0.18
C PRO A 255 -48.12 -25.48 0.68
N LEU A 256 -47.72 -24.23 0.57
CA LEU A 256 -46.71 -23.61 1.40
C LEU A 256 -47.41 -22.73 2.46
N GLN A 257 -47.30 -23.08 3.73
CA GLN A 257 -47.90 -22.35 4.84
C GLN A 257 -46.85 -21.48 5.54
N ILE A 258 -47.10 -20.19 5.64
CA ILE A 258 -46.26 -19.24 6.37
C ILE A 258 -46.48 -19.49 7.89
N ILE A 259 -45.43 -19.83 8.61
CA ILE A 259 -45.46 -20.16 10.01
C ILE A 259 -44.90 -19.06 10.92
N GLU A 260 -44.06 -18.18 10.36
CA GLU A 260 -43.47 -17.10 11.14
C GLU A 260 -43.06 -15.93 10.22
N VAL A 261 -43.33 -14.71 10.65
CA VAL A 261 -42.91 -13.47 9.97
C VAL A 261 -42.15 -12.60 10.98
N LYS A 262 -40.81 -12.58 10.86
CA LYS A 262 -39.95 -11.76 11.71
C LYS A 262 -39.54 -10.51 10.98
N LYS A 263 -39.80 -9.34 11.57
CA LYS A 263 -39.28 -8.05 11.14
C LYS A 263 -38.25 -7.55 12.15
N ALA A 264 -37.08 -7.12 11.67
CA ALA A 264 -36.04 -6.60 12.52
C ALA A 264 -35.39 -5.37 11.87
N GLU A 265 -35.36 -4.27 12.61
CA GLU A 265 -34.56 -3.10 12.20
C GLU A 265 -33.08 -3.43 12.35
N LYS A 266 -32.35 -3.20 11.29
CA LYS A 266 -30.89 -3.35 11.23
C LYS A 266 -30.23 -2.00 11.00
N LYS A 267 -29.21 -1.70 11.80
CA LYS A 267 -28.40 -0.49 11.70
C LYS A 267 -27.00 -0.87 11.26
N VAL A 268 -26.52 -0.24 10.19
CA VAL A 268 -25.14 -0.36 9.72
C VAL A 268 -24.50 1.00 9.87
N TYR A 269 -23.44 1.06 10.66
CA TYR A 269 -22.68 2.28 10.87
C TYR A 269 -21.64 2.48 9.77
N ALA A 270 -21.24 3.73 9.54
CA ALA A 270 -20.16 4.05 8.61
C ALA A 270 -18.88 3.30 9.00
N PRO A 271 -18.12 2.81 8.03
CA PRO A 271 -16.80 2.23 8.31
C PRO A 271 -15.88 3.31 8.91
N GLY A 272 -14.93 2.88 9.76
CA GLY A 272 -13.94 3.79 10.35
C GLY A 272 -13.13 4.56 9.32
N LEU A 273 -12.45 5.60 9.75
CA LEU A 273 -11.56 6.40 8.89
C LEU A 273 -10.48 5.55 8.22
N TYR A 274 -9.82 6.09 7.22
CA TYR A 274 -8.76 5.38 6.53
C TYR A 274 -7.43 5.39 7.30
N ASP A 275 -6.83 4.21 7.46
CA ASP A 275 -5.39 4.03 7.47
C ASP A 275 -4.88 3.85 6.02
N LEU A 276 -3.56 3.77 5.85
CA LEU A 276 -3.00 3.60 4.50
C LEU A 276 -3.39 2.27 3.87
N THR A 277 -3.39 1.17 4.64
CA THR A 277 -3.66 -0.17 4.09
C THR A 277 -5.10 -0.28 3.58
N GLU A 278 -6.06 0.24 4.34
CA GLU A 278 -7.46 0.22 3.92
C GLU A 278 -7.72 1.11 2.70
N LEU A 279 -7.07 2.29 2.64
CA LEU A 279 -7.14 3.15 1.46
C LEU A 279 -6.54 2.46 0.23
N GLN A 280 -5.42 1.75 0.37
CA GLN A 280 -4.82 0.97 -0.71
C GLN A 280 -5.73 -0.16 -1.18
N ARG A 281 -6.43 -0.85 -0.26
CA ARG A 281 -7.41 -1.88 -0.60
C ARG A 281 -8.58 -1.33 -1.39
N ASP A 282 -9.18 -0.24 -0.92
CA ASP A 282 -10.32 0.38 -1.59
C ASP A 282 -9.94 0.95 -2.97
N ALA A 283 -8.77 1.58 -3.08
CA ALA A 283 -8.25 2.09 -4.34
C ALA A 283 -7.95 0.95 -5.35
N ASN A 284 -7.41 -0.18 -4.87
CA ASN A 284 -7.19 -1.34 -5.72
C ASN A 284 -8.51 -1.96 -6.17
N LYS A 285 -9.45 -2.17 -5.25
CA LYS A 285 -10.77 -2.76 -5.54
C LYS A 285 -11.58 -1.92 -6.52
N ARG A 286 -11.61 -0.59 -6.36
CA ARG A 286 -12.46 0.31 -7.16
C ARG A 286 -11.81 0.74 -8.46
N PHE A 287 -10.50 0.96 -8.46
CA PHE A 287 -9.79 1.61 -9.58
C PHE A 287 -8.66 0.74 -10.14
N GLY A 288 -8.37 -0.41 -9.55
CA GLY A 288 -7.23 -1.25 -9.94
C GLY A 288 -5.86 -0.63 -9.63
N PHE A 289 -5.79 0.40 -8.78
CA PHE A 289 -4.52 1.04 -8.42
C PHE A 289 -3.64 0.08 -7.62
N SER A 290 -2.35 0.08 -7.90
CA SER A 290 -1.40 -0.64 -7.07
C SER A 290 -1.24 0.03 -5.70
N ALA A 291 -0.79 -0.74 -4.70
CA ALA A 291 -0.47 -0.20 -3.38
C ALA A 291 0.55 0.95 -3.45
N LYS A 292 1.57 0.79 -4.32
CA LYS A 292 2.60 1.82 -4.55
C LYS A 292 2.04 3.07 -5.23
N GLU A 293 1.18 2.89 -6.22
CA GLU A 293 0.53 3.99 -6.93
C GLU A 293 -0.36 4.80 -5.98
N THR A 294 -1.15 4.11 -5.15
CA THR A 294 -1.98 4.75 -4.13
C THR A 294 -1.14 5.58 -3.15
N LEU A 295 -0.06 4.99 -2.61
CA LEU A 295 0.86 5.70 -1.71
C LEU A 295 1.50 6.93 -2.38
N SER A 296 1.96 6.78 -3.63
CA SER A 296 2.60 7.88 -4.36
C SER A 296 1.61 9.03 -4.64
N THR A 297 0.36 8.70 -4.94
CA THR A 297 -0.72 9.68 -5.14
C THR A 297 -1.05 10.39 -3.84
N MET A 298 -1.15 9.63 -2.73
CA MET A 298 -1.36 10.20 -1.39
C MET A 298 -0.23 11.15 -0.98
N GLN A 299 1.04 10.79 -1.25
CA GLN A 299 2.17 11.67 -0.95
C GLN A 299 2.06 13.02 -1.68
N LYS A 300 1.61 13.04 -2.93
CA LYS A 300 1.38 14.30 -3.65
C LYS A 300 0.24 15.13 -3.03
N LEU A 301 -0.86 14.49 -2.65
CA LEU A 301 -1.98 15.16 -1.98
C LEU A 301 -1.58 15.74 -0.61
N TYR A 302 -0.66 15.08 0.10
CA TYR A 302 -0.11 15.54 1.36
C TYR A 302 0.99 16.60 1.20
N GLU A 303 2.01 16.37 0.36
CA GLU A 303 3.22 17.21 0.29
C GLU A 303 3.04 18.43 -0.62
N HIS A 304 2.44 18.22 -1.80
CA HIS A 304 2.29 19.25 -2.83
C HIS A 304 0.99 20.03 -2.65
N HIS A 305 -0.14 19.33 -2.70
CA HIS A 305 -1.47 19.97 -2.56
C HIS A 305 -1.83 20.33 -1.13
N LYS A 306 -1.28 19.63 -0.14
CA LYS A 306 -1.52 19.81 1.31
C LYS A 306 -2.98 19.67 1.73
N VAL A 307 -3.75 18.89 0.99
CA VAL A 307 -5.21 18.73 1.17
C VAL A 307 -5.60 17.50 1.97
N LEU A 308 -4.66 16.59 2.21
CA LEU A 308 -4.84 15.40 3.06
C LEU A 308 -3.73 15.33 4.12
N THR A 309 -4.01 14.64 5.23
CA THR A 309 -3.05 14.42 6.31
C THR A 309 -2.00 13.39 5.93
N TYR A 310 -1.04 13.12 6.81
CA TYR A 310 0.09 12.25 6.54
C TYR A 310 -0.33 10.83 6.12
N PRO A 311 0.19 10.31 4.99
CA PRO A 311 -0.33 9.09 4.39
C PRO A 311 0.09 7.78 5.08
N ARG A 312 1.22 7.75 5.80
CA ARG A 312 1.78 6.50 6.34
C ARG A 312 1.35 6.29 7.79
N THR A 313 0.08 6.06 7.99
CA THR A 313 -0.51 5.76 9.30
C THR A 313 -1.20 4.41 9.30
N ASP A 314 -1.14 3.71 10.41
CA ASP A 314 -1.88 2.49 10.73
C ASP A 314 -3.13 2.75 11.58
N SER A 315 -3.32 4.00 12.02
CA SER A 315 -4.47 4.39 12.81
C SER A 315 -5.68 4.77 11.94
N ARG A 316 -6.85 4.35 12.39
CA ARG A 316 -8.16 4.76 11.86
C ARG A 316 -8.90 5.71 12.79
N TYR A 317 -8.18 6.26 13.78
CA TYR A 317 -8.73 7.09 14.83
C TYR A 317 -8.10 8.48 14.80
N LEU A 318 -8.86 9.43 15.30
CA LEU A 318 -8.41 10.80 15.56
C LEU A 318 -8.05 10.95 17.05
N SER A 319 -7.08 11.78 17.32
CA SER A 319 -6.80 12.26 18.67
C SER A 319 -7.78 13.39 19.06
N THR A 320 -7.96 13.60 20.35
CA THR A 320 -8.95 14.57 20.87
C THR A 320 -8.63 16.02 20.49
N ASP A 321 -7.37 16.36 20.27
CA ASP A 321 -6.93 17.69 19.82
C ASP A 321 -7.36 18.00 18.37
N ILE A 322 -7.54 16.97 17.53
CA ILE A 322 -8.04 17.13 16.17
C ILE A 322 -9.52 17.54 16.16
N VAL A 323 -10.29 17.16 17.19
CA VAL A 323 -11.74 17.44 17.26
C VAL A 323 -12.03 18.94 17.11
N ALA A 324 -11.21 19.79 17.73
CA ALA A 324 -11.35 21.25 17.64
C ALA A 324 -11.19 21.80 16.20
N THR A 325 -10.49 21.07 15.32
CA THR A 325 -10.23 21.48 13.93
C THR A 325 -11.28 20.96 12.95
N LEU A 326 -12.18 20.06 13.35
CA LEU A 326 -13.18 19.44 12.46
C LEU A 326 -14.09 20.46 11.75
N PRO A 327 -14.57 21.55 12.38
CA PRO A 327 -15.36 22.55 11.68
C PRO A 327 -14.64 23.16 10.48
N GLU A 328 -13.36 23.52 10.64
CA GLU A 328 -12.57 24.10 9.54
C GLU A 328 -12.32 23.09 8.42
N ARG A 329 -12.09 21.82 8.75
CA ARG A 329 -11.92 20.73 7.78
C ARG A 329 -13.20 20.45 7.01
N LEU A 330 -14.36 20.49 7.67
CA LEU A 330 -15.67 20.38 7.02
C LEU A 330 -15.94 21.56 6.08
N LYS A 331 -15.56 22.80 6.46
CA LYS A 331 -15.63 23.97 5.57
C LYS A 331 -14.72 23.78 4.34
N ALA A 332 -13.51 23.30 4.54
CA ALA A 332 -12.56 23.10 3.44
C ALA A 332 -13.04 22.08 2.39
N VAL A 333 -13.78 21.06 2.79
CA VAL A 333 -14.36 20.05 1.87
C VAL A 333 -15.74 20.42 1.36
N ALA A 334 -16.33 21.54 1.78
CA ALA A 334 -17.67 21.98 1.34
C ALA A 334 -17.67 22.53 -0.10
N ILE A 335 -17.12 21.79 -1.04
CA ILE A 335 -16.96 22.13 -2.46
C ILE A 335 -17.50 21.03 -3.36
N GLY A 336 -17.81 21.38 -4.61
CA GLY A 336 -18.25 20.43 -5.64
C GLY A 336 -19.32 19.46 -5.13
N PRO A 337 -19.15 18.16 -5.32
CA PRO A 337 -20.14 17.15 -4.96
C PRO A 337 -20.33 16.97 -3.44
N TYR A 338 -19.39 17.44 -2.63
CA TYR A 338 -19.44 17.28 -1.16
C TYR A 338 -20.18 18.42 -0.45
N ARG A 339 -20.43 19.55 -1.16
CA ARG A 339 -20.98 20.77 -0.58
C ARG A 339 -22.27 20.57 0.21
N GLY A 340 -23.20 19.78 -0.35
CA GLY A 340 -24.50 19.52 0.28
C GLY A 340 -24.37 18.90 1.65
N VAL A 341 -23.67 17.75 1.71
CA VAL A 341 -23.46 16.98 2.95
C VAL A 341 -22.61 17.77 3.95
N ALA A 342 -21.50 18.37 3.52
CA ALA A 342 -20.63 19.13 4.40
C ALA A 342 -21.35 20.31 5.05
N ASN A 343 -22.14 21.08 4.28
CA ASN A 343 -22.94 22.18 4.81
C ASN A 343 -24.05 21.71 5.76
N GLN A 344 -24.67 20.57 5.49
CA GLN A 344 -25.66 19.97 6.39
C GLN A 344 -25.02 19.62 7.75
N LEU A 345 -23.83 19.00 7.74
CA LEU A 345 -23.09 18.68 8.95
C LEU A 345 -22.66 19.93 9.72
N LEU A 346 -22.27 21.00 9.02
CA LEU A 346 -21.88 22.29 9.63
C LEU A 346 -23.05 23.03 10.30
N LYS A 347 -24.28 22.85 9.81
CA LYS A 347 -25.49 23.45 10.41
C LYS A 347 -25.87 22.76 11.72
N GLY A 348 -25.47 21.50 11.90
CA GLY A 348 -25.74 20.70 13.09
C GLY A 348 -24.60 20.74 14.10
N LYS A 349 -24.81 20.09 15.25
CA LYS A 349 -23.73 19.82 16.20
C LYS A 349 -22.85 18.68 15.64
N ILE A 350 -21.56 18.92 15.47
CA ILE A 350 -20.62 17.86 15.08
C ILE A 350 -20.48 16.89 16.26
N VAL A 351 -21.04 15.69 16.11
CA VAL A 351 -21.01 14.65 17.15
C VAL A 351 -19.81 13.75 16.89
N THR A 352 -18.94 13.64 17.87
CA THR A 352 -17.83 12.69 17.88
C THR A 352 -18.09 11.56 18.87
N ASN A 353 -17.55 10.39 18.59
CA ASN A 353 -17.68 9.23 19.46
C ASN A 353 -16.44 8.34 19.41
N SER A 354 -16.37 7.35 20.29
CA SER A 354 -15.22 6.44 20.43
C SER A 354 -14.99 5.49 19.23
N SER A 355 -15.88 5.50 18.22
CA SER A 355 -15.68 4.69 17.01
C SER A 355 -14.62 5.27 16.07
N PHE A 356 -14.33 6.57 16.16
CA PHE A 356 -13.33 7.25 15.34
C PHE A 356 -12.49 8.31 16.09
N VAL A 357 -12.77 8.58 17.38
CA VAL A 357 -11.94 9.46 18.24
C VAL A 357 -11.51 8.67 19.47
N ASP A 358 -10.24 8.29 19.54
CA ASP A 358 -9.69 7.55 20.67
C ASP A 358 -8.16 7.71 20.71
N ASN A 359 -7.64 8.47 21.68
CA ASN A 359 -6.21 8.71 21.84
C ASN A 359 -5.39 7.43 22.03
N LYS A 360 -5.97 6.38 22.62
CA LYS A 360 -5.27 5.12 22.89
C LYS A 360 -5.04 4.30 21.60
N LYS A 361 -5.80 4.59 20.56
CA LYS A 361 -5.75 3.91 19.26
C LYS A 361 -5.06 4.75 18.18
N VAL A 362 -4.54 5.90 18.54
CA VAL A 362 -3.65 6.70 17.69
C VAL A 362 -2.22 6.32 18.04
N SER A 363 -1.48 5.83 17.04
CA SER A 363 -0.06 5.49 17.16
C SER A 363 0.81 6.73 16.91
N ASP A 364 1.74 6.68 15.99
CA ASP A 364 2.61 7.79 15.59
C ASP A 364 1.83 8.92 14.90
N HIS A 365 0.75 8.57 14.20
CA HIS A 365 -0.12 9.48 13.45
C HIS A 365 -1.58 9.06 13.55
N HIS A 366 -2.49 10.05 13.50
CA HIS A 366 -3.93 9.80 13.40
C HIS A 366 -4.34 9.35 11.98
N ALA A 367 -5.61 8.99 11.79
CA ALA A 367 -6.17 8.55 10.53
C ALA A 367 -5.97 9.56 9.39
N ILE A 368 -6.05 9.08 8.15
CA ILE A 368 -6.01 9.91 6.94
C ILE A 368 -7.34 10.65 6.79
N ILE A 369 -7.29 11.96 6.85
CA ILE A 369 -8.45 12.86 6.71
C ILE A 369 -8.08 14.11 5.88
N PRO A 370 -9.06 14.88 5.39
CA PRO A 370 -8.80 16.18 4.79
C PRO A 370 -8.18 17.16 5.79
N THR A 371 -7.36 18.06 5.28
CA THR A 371 -6.83 19.21 6.04
C THR A 371 -7.80 20.39 6.00
N GLU A 372 -7.41 21.50 6.61
CA GLU A 372 -8.13 22.79 6.55
C GLU A 372 -7.94 23.52 5.20
N GLN A 373 -7.11 22.96 4.30
CA GLN A 373 -6.83 23.50 2.98
C GLN A 373 -7.93 23.11 1.99
N THR A 374 -8.61 24.09 1.40
CA THR A 374 -9.57 23.85 0.32
C THR A 374 -8.84 23.57 -0.99
N PRO A 375 -9.05 22.40 -1.64
CA PRO A 375 -8.42 22.10 -2.91
C PRO A 375 -9.14 22.80 -4.09
N LEU A 376 -8.36 23.14 -5.12
CA LEU A 376 -8.89 23.38 -6.46
C LEU A 376 -8.99 22.04 -7.18
N LEU A 377 -10.20 21.49 -7.29
CA LEU A 377 -10.41 20.16 -7.87
C LEU A 377 -9.93 20.05 -9.33
N SER A 378 -9.88 21.17 -10.07
CA SER A 378 -9.33 21.24 -11.42
C SER A 378 -7.82 20.95 -11.48
N ASP A 379 -7.09 21.27 -10.42
CA ASP A 379 -5.62 21.13 -10.37
C ASP A 379 -5.20 19.72 -10.01
N LEU A 380 -6.13 18.90 -9.51
CA LEU A 380 -5.90 17.50 -9.21
C LEU A 380 -5.98 16.66 -10.49
N SER A 381 -5.00 15.80 -10.72
CA SER A 381 -5.09 14.77 -11.76
C SER A 381 -6.25 13.80 -11.47
N ASP A 382 -6.66 13.01 -12.47
CA ASP A 382 -7.72 12.01 -12.32
C ASP A 382 -7.47 11.04 -11.16
N LYS A 383 -6.22 10.58 -11.00
CA LYS A 383 -5.83 9.70 -9.91
C LYS A 383 -5.89 10.38 -8.55
N GLU A 384 -5.43 11.62 -8.46
CA GLU A 384 -5.48 12.42 -7.25
C GLU A 384 -6.93 12.70 -6.84
N ARG A 385 -7.81 13.03 -7.80
CA ARG A 385 -9.25 13.21 -7.55
C ARG A 385 -9.89 11.95 -7.00
N LYS A 386 -9.60 10.77 -7.58
CA LYS A 386 -10.14 9.48 -7.12
C LYS A 386 -9.74 9.17 -5.68
N ILE A 387 -8.46 9.36 -5.33
CA ILE A 387 -8.00 9.14 -3.95
C ILE A 387 -8.57 10.17 -2.99
N TYR A 388 -8.62 11.44 -3.38
CA TYR A 388 -9.23 12.51 -2.59
C TYR A 388 -10.71 12.23 -2.32
N ASP A 389 -11.47 11.80 -3.34
CA ASP A 389 -12.89 11.43 -3.23
C ASP A 389 -13.11 10.32 -2.22
N LEU A 390 -12.30 9.25 -2.25
CA LEU A 390 -12.38 8.18 -1.25
C LEU A 390 -12.22 8.71 0.17
N VAL A 391 -11.20 9.53 0.41
CA VAL A 391 -10.90 10.06 1.75
C VAL A 391 -11.98 11.01 2.22
N VAL A 392 -12.43 11.94 1.37
CA VAL A 392 -13.47 12.92 1.75
C VAL A 392 -14.80 12.22 2.05
N LYS A 393 -15.24 11.30 1.20
CA LYS A 393 -16.48 10.54 1.43
C LYS A 393 -16.41 9.73 2.73
N ARG A 394 -15.29 9.07 3.01
CA ARG A 394 -15.07 8.34 4.25
C ARG A 394 -15.07 9.27 5.48
N PHE A 395 -14.43 10.42 5.36
CA PHE A 395 -14.40 11.44 6.41
C PHE A 395 -15.79 12.00 6.72
N LEU A 396 -16.59 12.34 5.70
CA LEU A 396 -17.94 12.83 5.90
C LEU A 396 -18.87 11.74 6.46
N SER A 397 -18.71 10.49 6.03
CA SER A 397 -19.59 9.39 6.40
C SER A 397 -19.60 9.09 7.91
N VAL A 398 -18.47 9.30 8.62
CA VAL A 398 -18.40 9.00 10.07
C VAL A 398 -19.23 9.96 10.94
N PHE A 399 -19.62 11.13 10.41
CA PHE A 399 -20.51 12.10 11.07
C PHE A 399 -21.98 11.90 10.72
N MET A 400 -22.28 11.06 9.72
CA MET A 400 -23.63 10.84 9.24
C MET A 400 -24.36 9.76 10.07
N LYS A 401 -25.69 9.75 9.98
CA LYS A 401 -26.53 8.74 10.61
C LYS A 401 -26.24 7.35 10.03
N PRO A 402 -26.49 6.28 10.76
CA PRO A 402 -26.36 4.91 10.24
C PRO A 402 -27.32 4.66 9.08
N TYR A 403 -26.94 3.77 8.18
CA TYR A 403 -27.85 3.15 7.23
C TYR A 403 -28.80 2.24 7.97
N ILE A 404 -30.12 2.46 7.82
CA ILE A 404 -31.16 1.72 8.52
C ILE A 404 -32.06 1.00 7.51
N TYR A 405 -32.25 -0.28 7.72
CA TYR A 405 -33.19 -1.07 6.94
C TYR A 405 -33.97 -2.04 7.82
N GLU A 406 -35.20 -2.32 7.42
CA GLU A 406 -35.99 -3.38 7.97
C GLU A 406 -35.71 -4.68 7.22
N GLN A 407 -35.25 -5.69 7.89
CA GLN A 407 -35.11 -7.04 7.36
C GLN A 407 -36.33 -7.85 7.71
N THR A 408 -37.09 -8.28 6.72
CA THR A 408 -38.18 -9.25 6.89
C THR A 408 -37.64 -10.64 6.62
N THR A 409 -37.84 -11.55 7.55
CA THR A 409 -37.53 -12.98 7.37
C THR A 409 -38.83 -13.74 7.58
N MET A 410 -39.29 -14.44 6.55
CA MET A 410 -40.46 -15.29 6.58
C MET A 410 -40.02 -16.75 6.58
N LEU A 411 -40.53 -17.51 7.50
CA LEU A 411 -40.38 -18.96 7.57
C LEU A 411 -41.69 -19.61 7.17
N ALA A 412 -41.65 -20.58 6.28
CA ALA A 412 -42.80 -21.33 5.81
C ALA A 412 -42.52 -22.84 5.85
N LYS A 413 -43.55 -23.62 5.94
CA LYS A 413 -43.53 -25.09 5.81
C LYS A 413 -44.25 -25.54 4.57
N MET A 414 -43.67 -26.53 3.91
CA MET A 414 -44.32 -27.30 2.86
C MET A 414 -44.18 -28.80 3.24
N GLY A 415 -45.25 -29.41 3.69
CA GLY A 415 -45.14 -30.71 4.39
C GLY A 415 -44.33 -30.58 5.67
N GLN A 416 -43.25 -31.36 5.81
CA GLN A 416 -42.36 -31.31 6.97
C GLN A 416 -41.13 -30.39 6.72
N GLU A 417 -40.93 -29.92 5.49
CA GLU A 417 -39.76 -29.17 5.11
C GLU A 417 -39.93 -27.67 5.35
N SER A 418 -38.81 -27.02 5.71
CA SER A 418 -38.76 -25.58 5.98
C SER A 418 -38.28 -24.82 4.77
N PHE A 419 -38.90 -23.68 4.53
CA PHE A 419 -38.51 -22.72 3.49
C PHE A 419 -38.37 -21.33 4.10
N VAL A 420 -37.35 -20.58 3.68
CA VAL A 420 -37.09 -19.23 4.14
C VAL A 420 -37.11 -18.24 3.00
N ALA A 421 -37.78 -17.12 3.20
CA ALA A 421 -37.66 -15.94 2.34
C ALA A 421 -37.13 -14.76 3.15
N LYS A 422 -36.21 -14.02 2.57
CA LYS A 422 -35.63 -12.80 3.17
C LYS A 422 -35.86 -11.62 2.25
N GLY A 423 -36.30 -10.53 2.84
CA GLY A 423 -36.46 -9.25 2.16
C GLY A 423 -35.83 -8.12 2.94
N LYS A 424 -35.66 -7.00 2.27
CA LYS A 424 -35.02 -5.83 2.82
C LYS A 424 -35.73 -4.58 2.32
N ARG A 425 -36.20 -3.74 3.25
CA ARG A 425 -36.78 -2.44 2.98
C ARG A 425 -35.90 -1.35 3.58
N VAL A 426 -35.37 -0.47 2.78
CA VAL A 426 -34.55 0.65 3.24
C VAL A 426 -35.44 1.65 3.98
N VAL A 427 -35.07 1.99 5.21
CA VAL A 427 -35.72 2.99 6.05
C VAL A 427 -35.00 4.34 5.95
N SER A 428 -33.67 4.31 5.97
CA SER A 428 -32.84 5.50 5.84
C SER A 428 -31.51 5.15 5.19
N LEU A 429 -31.11 5.88 4.16
CA LEU A 429 -29.82 5.73 3.50
C LEU A 429 -28.66 6.11 4.42
N GLY A 430 -28.87 7.06 5.35
CA GLY A 430 -27.82 7.48 6.26
C GLY A 430 -26.52 7.81 5.55
N PHE A 431 -25.40 7.29 6.03
CA PHE A 431 -24.08 7.54 5.44
C PHE A 431 -23.91 7.01 4.00
N LYS A 432 -24.74 6.08 3.54
CA LYS A 432 -24.68 5.57 2.17
C LYS A 432 -25.05 6.62 1.12
N GLU A 433 -25.81 7.64 1.51
CA GLU A 433 -26.22 8.73 0.64
C GLU A 433 -25.02 9.40 -0.05
N ILE A 434 -23.88 9.58 0.66
CA ILE A 434 -22.69 10.23 0.08
C ILE A 434 -21.99 9.38 -0.99
N TYR A 435 -22.23 8.08 -1.01
CA TYR A 435 -21.65 7.17 -2.00
C TYR A 435 -22.50 7.04 -3.26
N HIS A 436 -23.65 7.69 -3.33
CA HIS A 436 -24.62 7.58 -4.44
C HIS A 436 -24.90 6.10 -4.79
N VAL A 437 -25.09 5.26 -3.76
CA VAL A 437 -25.46 3.86 -3.98
C VAL A 437 -26.93 3.85 -4.36
N ASP A 438 -27.21 3.55 -5.62
CA ASP A 438 -28.55 3.31 -6.10
C ASP A 438 -29.14 2.11 -5.31
N GLU A 439 -30.44 2.19 -4.99
CA GLU A 439 -31.12 1.15 -4.21
C GLU A 439 -31.06 -0.24 -4.87
N GLU A 440 -30.81 -0.30 -6.18
CA GLU A 440 -30.72 -1.53 -6.98
C GLU A 440 -29.40 -2.31 -6.81
N GLU A 441 -28.31 -1.70 -6.33
CA GLU A 441 -27.03 -2.43 -6.05
C GLU A 441 -27.01 -3.10 -4.66
N GLY A 442 -28.12 -3.09 -3.92
CA GLY A 442 -28.23 -3.77 -2.62
C GLY A 442 -28.45 -5.27 -2.77
N ASP A 443 -27.71 -6.07 -2.05
CA ASP A 443 -27.73 -7.52 -1.69
C ASP A 443 -28.72 -8.47 -2.40
N GLY A 444 -29.37 -8.07 -3.51
CA GLY A 444 -30.35 -8.87 -4.27
C GLY A 444 -31.61 -9.27 -3.48
N LEU A 445 -31.82 -8.69 -2.30
CA LEU A 445 -32.99 -8.95 -1.47
C LEU A 445 -34.14 -8.03 -1.90
N ALA A 446 -35.16 -8.60 -2.53
CA ALA A 446 -36.36 -7.90 -2.95
C ALA A 446 -37.19 -7.43 -1.74
N ASN A 447 -38.04 -6.42 -1.94
CA ASN A 447 -39.13 -6.12 -1.01
C ASN A 447 -40.08 -7.32 -0.99
N LEU A 448 -40.32 -7.89 0.20
CA LEU A 448 -41.30 -8.93 0.36
C LEU A 448 -42.69 -8.29 0.54
N PRO A 449 -43.76 -8.92 -0.01
CA PRO A 449 -45.12 -8.47 0.25
C PRO A 449 -45.46 -8.60 1.75
N VAL A 450 -46.40 -7.81 2.21
CA VAL A 450 -46.93 -7.92 3.55
C VAL A 450 -47.89 -9.14 3.58
N VAL A 451 -47.49 -10.14 4.32
CA VAL A 451 -48.29 -11.37 4.50
C VAL A 451 -48.38 -11.69 5.98
N GLU A 452 -49.46 -12.36 6.38
CA GLU A 452 -49.72 -12.74 7.75
C GLU A 452 -49.27 -14.19 8.03
N GLU A 453 -48.94 -14.46 9.27
CA GLU A 453 -48.71 -15.83 9.75
C GLU A 453 -49.95 -16.66 9.56
N GLY A 454 -49.81 -17.92 9.20
CA GLY A 454 -50.92 -18.82 8.86
C GLY A 454 -51.35 -18.76 7.40
N THR A 455 -50.93 -17.76 6.62
CA THR A 455 -51.26 -17.68 5.18
C THR A 455 -50.78 -18.92 4.44
N VAL A 456 -51.72 -19.51 3.69
CA VAL A 456 -51.46 -20.69 2.85
C VAL A 456 -51.35 -20.27 1.40
N LEU A 457 -50.21 -20.56 0.78
CA LEU A 457 -49.94 -20.25 -0.62
C LEU A 457 -50.13 -21.53 -1.46
N SER A 458 -50.97 -21.46 -2.47
CA SER A 458 -51.20 -22.49 -3.46
C SER A 458 -50.38 -22.23 -4.73
N HIS A 459 -50.37 -23.18 -5.66
CA HIS A 459 -49.69 -23.07 -6.96
C HIS A 459 -48.20 -22.75 -6.88
N ILE A 460 -47.49 -23.47 -5.98
CA ILE A 460 -46.08 -23.30 -5.75
C ILE A 460 -45.29 -24.07 -6.84
N LYS A 461 -44.42 -23.34 -7.57
CA LYS A 461 -43.49 -23.95 -8.51
C LYS A 461 -42.18 -24.30 -7.79
N LEU A 462 -41.89 -25.59 -7.72
CA LEU A 462 -40.61 -26.09 -7.18
C LEU A 462 -39.54 -26.08 -8.28
N ILE A 463 -38.36 -25.56 -7.97
CA ILE A 463 -37.21 -25.44 -8.87
C ILE A 463 -35.99 -26.00 -8.17
N LYS A 464 -35.40 -27.05 -8.74
CA LYS A 464 -34.09 -27.56 -8.33
C LYS A 464 -33.02 -26.55 -8.71
N THR A 465 -32.19 -26.19 -7.78
CA THR A 465 -31.01 -25.35 -8.03
C THR A 465 -29.74 -26.18 -7.87
N SER A 466 -28.75 -25.91 -8.68
CA SER A 466 -27.46 -26.58 -8.60
C SER A 466 -26.32 -25.58 -8.78
N GLY A 467 -25.20 -25.88 -8.18
CA GLY A 467 -23.97 -25.12 -8.30
C GLY A 467 -22.77 -26.01 -8.03
N ARG A 468 -21.60 -25.45 -8.11
CA ARG A 468 -20.35 -26.13 -7.74
C ARG A 468 -19.56 -25.24 -6.79
N THR A 469 -18.94 -25.87 -5.79
CA THR A 469 -18.01 -25.17 -4.90
C THR A 469 -16.87 -24.58 -5.72
N GLN A 470 -16.42 -23.40 -5.35
CA GLN A 470 -15.37 -22.65 -6.04
C GLN A 470 -14.09 -22.63 -5.22
N PRO A 471 -12.92 -22.71 -5.85
CA PRO A 471 -11.65 -22.51 -5.17
C PRO A 471 -11.57 -21.08 -4.62
N PRO A 472 -10.68 -20.83 -3.63
CA PRO A 472 -10.37 -19.46 -3.25
C PRO A 472 -9.80 -18.69 -4.44
N ALA A 473 -10.07 -17.39 -4.54
CA ALA A 473 -9.52 -16.56 -5.59
C ALA A 473 -7.99 -16.40 -5.44
N TYR A 474 -7.30 -16.19 -6.55
CA TYR A 474 -5.90 -15.76 -6.52
C TYR A 474 -5.76 -14.46 -5.72
N PHE A 475 -4.57 -14.19 -5.20
CA PHE A 475 -4.32 -12.90 -4.59
C PHE A 475 -4.36 -11.79 -5.64
N ASN A 476 -4.98 -10.66 -5.29
CA ASN A 476 -4.70 -9.35 -5.85
C ASN A 476 -3.95 -8.50 -4.81
N GLU A 477 -3.54 -7.28 -5.14
CA GLU A 477 -2.79 -6.47 -4.18
C GLU A 477 -3.59 -6.15 -2.92
N ALA A 478 -4.92 -5.94 -3.02
CA ALA A 478 -5.77 -5.68 -1.87
C ALA A 478 -5.84 -6.87 -0.91
N THR A 479 -6.04 -8.08 -1.44
CA THR A 479 -6.12 -9.30 -0.62
C THR A 479 -4.75 -9.73 -0.10
N LEU A 480 -3.68 -9.45 -0.85
CA LEU A 480 -2.30 -9.69 -0.39
C LEU A 480 -1.94 -8.76 0.77
N LEU A 481 -2.28 -7.47 0.69
CA LEU A 481 -2.12 -6.52 1.80
C LEU A 481 -2.87 -7.00 3.05
N SER A 482 -4.10 -7.52 2.90
CA SER A 482 -4.87 -8.10 4.01
C SER A 482 -4.18 -9.32 4.62
N ALA A 483 -3.60 -10.19 3.79
CA ALA A 483 -2.85 -11.36 4.25
C ALA A 483 -1.55 -10.96 4.94
N MET A 484 -0.84 -9.93 4.47
CA MET A 484 0.35 -9.38 5.13
C MET A 484 0.01 -8.75 6.48
N GLU A 485 -1.13 -8.10 6.61
CA GLU A 485 -1.60 -7.50 7.86
C GLU A 485 -2.04 -8.57 8.88
N ASN A 486 -2.69 -9.64 8.44
CA ASN A 486 -3.14 -10.74 9.25
C ASN A 486 -2.62 -12.09 8.72
N PRO A 487 -1.32 -12.41 8.90
CA PRO A 487 -0.73 -13.62 8.32
C PRO A 487 -0.99 -14.89 9.12
N SER A 488 -1.76 -14.86 10.21
CA SER A 488 -1.99 -15.98 11.12
C SER A 488 -2.47 -17.27 10.43
N ARG A 489 -3.28 -17.16 9.39
CA ARG A 489 -3.75 -18.30 8.56
C ARG A 489 -2.60 -19.05 7.89
N TYR A 490 -1.45 -18.40 7.70
CA TYR A 490 -0.27 -18.97 7.03
C TYR A 490 0.80 -19.45 8.00
N MET A 491 0.54 -19.36 9.30
CA MET A 491 1.38 -19.87 10.38
C MET A 491 0.96 -21.31 10.72
N ASN A 492 1.92 -22.21 10.85
CA ASN A 492 1.62 -23.63 11.04
C ASN A 492 1.59 -24.05 12.51
N GLN A 493 2.46 -23.51 13.36
CA GLN A 493 2.64 -23.94 14.76
C GLN A 493 3.04 -22.77 15.68
N ALA A 494 2.53 -21.57 15.41
CA ALA A 494 2.84 -20.44 16.24
C ALA A 494 2.12 -20.49 17.59
N SER A 495 2.81 -20.12 18.67
CA SER A 495 2.18 -19.90 19.96
C SER A 495 1.16 -18.76 19.86
N SER A 496 0.10 -18.81 20.66
CA SER A 496 -0.92 -17.76 20.72
C SER A 496 -0.30 -16.37 20.98
N GLU A 497 0.78 -16.32 21.72
CA GLU A 497 1.52 -15.11 22.04
C GLU A 497 2.21 -14.53 20.81
N VAL A 498 2.86 -15.33 19.98
CA VAL A 498 3.50 -14.88 18.72
C VAL A 498 2.45 -14.38 17.74
N VAL A 499 1.30 -15.06 17.62
CA VAL A 499 0.18 -14.62 16.79
C VAL A 499 -0.36 -13.27 17.28
N LYS A 500 -0.53 -13.11 18.60
CA LYS A 500 -0.99 -11.86 19.22
C LYS A 500 0.00 -10.73 18.96
N THR A 501 1.29 -10.94 19.21
CA THR A 501 2.33 -9.94 18.98
C THR A 501 2.36 -9.50 17.51
N LEU A 502 2.31 -10.45 16.58
CA LEU A 502 2.33 -10.14 15.15
C LEU A 502 1.10 -9.32 14.72
N LYS A 503 -0.07 -9.58 15.31
CA LYS A 503 -1.26 -8.78 15.09
C LYS A 503 -1.14 -7.36 15.67
N GLU A 504 -0.58 -7.24 16.89
CA GLU A 504 -0.38 -5.95 17.56
C GLU A 504 0.68 -5.07 16.87
N THR A 505 1.69 -5.69 16.26
CA THR A 505 2.74 -5.00 15.49
C THR A 505 2.41 -4.79 14.02
N GLY A 506 1.17 -5.09 13.62
CA GLY A 506 0.63 -4.83 12.29
C GLY A 506 1.00 -5.88 11.23
N GLY A 507 1.45 -7.08 11.59
CA GLY A 507 1.68 -8.19 10.66
C GLY A 507 3.05 -8.17 9.97
N LEU A 508 3.10 -8.62 8.73
CA LEU A 508 4.31 -8.65 7.90
C LEU A 508 4.58 -7.28 7.28
N GLY A 509 5.68 -6.66 7.67
CA GLY A 509 6.05 -5.31 7.25
C GLY A 509 5.15 -4.24 7.88
N THR A 510 5.65 -3.01 7.92
CA THR A 510 4.88 -1.86 8.37
C THR A 510 3.97 -1.34 7.25
N VAL A 511 2.96 -0.55 7.58
CA VAL A 511 2.11 0.13 6.59
C VAL A 511 2.94 0.92 5.57
N ALA A 512 4.05 1.51 6.01
CA ALA A 512 4.94 2.28 5.15
C ALA A 512 5.73 1.43 4.15
N THR A 513 5.99 0.16 4.45
CA THR A 513 6.92 -0.70 3.69
C THR A 513 6.24 -1.75 2.82
N ARG A 514 5.00 -2.14 3.10
CA ARG A 514 4.29 -3.20 2.35
C ARG A 514 4.22 -2.93 0.85
N ALA A 515 3.86 -1.71 0.47
CA ALA A 515 3.79 -1.32 -0.95
C ALA A 515 5.13 -1.47 -1.67
N ASP A 516 6.22 -1.07 -1.01
CA ASP A 516 7.58 -1.18 -1.56
C ASP A 516 8.05 -2.63 -1.64
N ILE A 517 7.63 -3.48 -0.69
CA ILE A 517 7.94 -4.92 -0.71
C ILE A 517 7.21 -5.60 -1.88
N ILE A 518 5.93 -5.35 -2.07
CA ILE A 518 5.15 -5.89 -3.19
C ILE A 518 5.74 -5.41 -4.52
N GLU A 519 6.03 -4.12 -4.65
CA GLU A 519 6.67 -3.57 -5.84
C GLU A 519 8.05 -4.20 -6.10
N LYS A 520 8.85 -4.42 -5.05
CA LYS A 520 10.15 -5.10 -5.16
C LYS A 520 10.00 -6.54 -5.64
N LEU A 521 9.00 -7.28 -5.19
CA LEU A 521 8.72 -8.63 -5.67
C LEU A 521 8.39 -8.64 -7.18
N PHE A 522 7.59 -7.69 -7.67
CA PHE A 522 7.35 -7.51 -9.10
C PHE A 522 8.62 -7.13 -9.86
N ASN A 523 9.36 -6.13 -9.39
CA ASN A 523 10.57 -5.62 -10.05
C ASN A 523 11.71 -6.64 -10.07
N SER A 524 11.75 -7.57 -9.14
CA SER A 524 12.71 -8.69 -9.10
C SER A 524 12.22 -9.92 -9.86
N PHE A 525 11.07 -9.84 -10.49
CA PHE A 525 10.44 -10.96 -11.23
C PHE A 525 10.20 -12.20 -10.37
N MET A 526 9.85 -12.02 -9.11
CA MET A 526 9.43 -13.12 -8.23
C MET A 526 7.94 -13.42 -8.38
N ILE A 527 7.17 -12.39 -8.69
CA ILE A 527 5.72 -12.45 -8.97
C ILE A 527 5.38 -11.70 -10.25
N GLU A 528 4.26 -12.06 -10.86
CA GLU A 528 3.70 -11.41 -12.04
C GLU A 528 2.19 -11.17 -11.88
N LYS A 529 1.64 -10.23 -12.68
CA LYS A 529 0.20 -9.98 -12.77
C LYS A 529 -0.37 -10.56 -14.05
N LYS A 530 -1.56 -11.19 -13.95
CA LYS A 530 -2.43 -11.52 -15.08
C LYS A 530 -3.81 -10.94 -14.78
N GLY A 531 -4.15 -9.85 -15.45
CA GLY A 531 -5.28 -9.01 -15.03
C GLY A 531 -5.01 -8.36 -13.66
N GLN A 532 -5.86 -8.63 -12.68
CA GLN A 532 -5.65 -8.19 -11.29
C GLN A 532 -4.99 -9.26 -10.42
N ASP A 533 -4.94 -10.49 -10.88
CA ASP A 533 -4.44 -11.62 -10.11
C ASP A 533 -2.91 -11.68 -10.09
N ILE A 534 -2.38 -12.07 -8.95
CA ILE A 534 -0.94 -12.19 -8.69
C ILE A 534 -0.56 -13.68 -8.72
N TYR A 535 0.48 -13.99 -9.50
CA TYR A 535 1.04 -15.32 -9.65
C TYR A 535 2.51 -15.36 -9.30
N LEU A 536 2.97 -16.51 -8.80
CA LEU A 536 4.39 -16.79 -8.70
C LEU A 536 4.98 -17.01 -10.09
N THR A 537 6.14 -16.42 -10.33
CA THR A 537 6.98 -16.84 -11.46
C THR A 537 7.74 -18.12 -11.11
N SER A 538 8.35 -18.77 -12.08
CA SER A 538 9.26 -19.86 -11.82
C SER A 538 10.45 -19.45 -10.93
N LYS A 539 10.98 -18.23 -11.13
CA LYS A 539 12.01 -17.68 -10.26
C LYS A 539 11.55 -17.58 -8.81
N GLY A 540 10.30 -17.14 -8.59
CA GLY A 540 9.71 -17.06 -7.24
C GLY A 540 9.55 -18.44 -6.59
N ARG A 541 9.08 -19.45 -7.34
CA ARG A 541 8.96 -20.82 -6.86
C ARG A 541 10.33 -21.41 -6.50
N GLN A 542 11.31 -21.28 -7.38
CA GLN A 542 12.67 -21.75 -7.11
C GLN A 542 13.31 -21.05 -5.91
N LEU A 543 13.09 -19.72 -5.73
CA LEU A 543 13.54 -19.05 -4.51
C LEU A 543 12.96 -19.70 -3.25
N LEU A 544 11.65 -20.04 -3.26
CA LEU A 544 11.02 -20.70 -2.12
C LEU A 544 11.55 -22.13 -1.88
N GLU A 545 11.92 -22.85 -2.92
CA GLU A 545 12.55 -24.17 -2.78
C GLU A 545 13.94 -24.07 -2.14
N LEU A 546 14.72 -23.06 -2.54
CA LEU A 546 16.10 -22.85 -2.15
C LEU A 546 16.30 -22.09 -0.84
N ALA A 547 15.31 -21.29 -0.42
CA ALA A 547 15.39 -20.49 0.79
C ALA A 547 15.24 -21.35 2.06
N PRO A 548 15.96 -21.02 3.15
CA PRO A 548 15.80 -21.67 4.45
C PRO A 548 14.35 -21.69 4.92
N LYS A 549 13.93 -22.79 5.54
CA LYS A 549 12.52 -23.03 5.91
C LYS A 549 11.95 -21.93 6.81
N GLU A 550 12.70 -21.48 7.78
CA GLU A 550 12.24 -20.47 8.75
C GLU A 550 12.03 -19.11 8.11
N LEU A 551 12.85 -18.72 7.11
CA LEU A 551 12.69 -17.47 6.38
C LEU A 551 11.43 -17.43 5.50
N LYS A 552 10.79 -18.57 5.29
CA LYS A 552 9.51 -18.66 4.55
C LYS A 552 8.30 -18.47 5.45
N SER A 553 8.47 -18.52 6.76
CA SER A 553 7.37 -18.46 7.72
C SER A 553 7.16 -17.04 8.29
N PRO A 554 5.91 -16.57 8.41
CA PRO A 554 5.58 -15.36 9.17
C PRO A 554 5.95 -15.44 10.66
N GLU A 555 6.06 -16.65 11.21
CA GLU A 555 6.38 -16.94 12.61
C GLU A 555 7.70 -16.31 13.04
N LEU A 556 8.73 -16.39 12.19
CA LEU A 556 10.04 -15.77 12.45
C LEU A 556 9.89 -14.26 12.70
N THR A 557 9.09 -13.57 11.88
CA THR A 557 8.84 -12.14 12.07
C THR A 557 8.13 -11.88 13.39
N GLY A 558 7.14 -12.68 13.75
CA GLY A 558 6.44 -12.55 15.04
C GLY A 558 7.36 -12.77 16.25
N GLN A 559 8.24 -13.77 16.19
CA GLN A 559 9.24 -14.03 17.23
C GLN A 559 10.23 -12.87 17.37
N TRP A 560 10.66 -12.26 16.26
CA TRP A 560 11.53 -11.11 16.30
C TRP A 560 10.82 -9.90 16.90
N GLU A 561 9.62 -9.59 16.46
CA GLU A 561 8.86 -8.43 16.99
C GLU A 561 8.60 -8.57 18.49
N LYS A 562 8.36 -9.81 18.99
CA LYS A 562 8.27 -10.06 20.43
C LYS A 562 9.58 -9.73 21.15
N LYS A 563 10.71 -10.22 20.66
CA LYS A 563 12.04 -9.91 21.26
C LYS A 563 12.35 -8.41 21.19
N LEU A 564 12.00 -7.75 20.08
CA LEU A 564 12.17 -6.31 19.93
C LEU A 564 11.30 -5.52 20.91
N GLN A 565 10.08 -5.99 21.17
CA GLN A 565 9.23 -5.42 22.21
C GLN A 565 9.81 -5.63 23.61
N ASP A 566 10.41 -6.79 23.87
CA ASP A 566 11.11 -7.05 25.13
C ASP A 566 12.33 -6.15 25.30
N ILE A 567 13.06 -5.80 24.24
CA ILE A 567 14.13 -4.80 24.28
C ILE A 567 13.55 -3.41 24.62
N SER A 568 12.49 -2.99 23.94
CA SER A 568 11.88 -1.68 24.19
C SER A 568 11.31 -1.50 25.61
N ASN A 569 11.00 -2.64 26.26
CA ASN A 569 10.53 -2.69 27.65
C ASN A 569 11.67 -2.94 28.68
N GLY A 570 12.94 -2.95 28.25
CA GLY A 570 14.10 -3.19 29.11
C GLY A 570 14.28 -4.64 29.58
N ARG A 571 13.48 -5.61 29.09
CA ARG A 571 13.50 -7.03 29.51
C ARG A 571 14.56 -7.85 28.79
N LEU A 572 15.00 -7.42 27.62
CA LEU A 572 16.04 -8.07 26.81
C LEU A 572 17.10 -7.06 26.40
N LYS A 573 18.37 -7.44 26.46
CA LYS A 573 19.47 -6.58 26.00
C LYS A 573 19.65 -6.68 24.48
N ARG A 574 19.87 -5.54 23.80
CA ARG A 574 20.11 -5.47 22.34
C ARG A 574 21.23 -6.43 21.92
N GLN A 575 22.36 -6.45 22.65
CA GLN A 575 23.52 -7.27 22.32
C GLN A 575 23.19 -8.77 22.31
N GLN A 576 22.35 -9.22 23.23
CA GLN A 576 21.91 -10.61 23.31
C GLN A 576 21.07 -11.00 22.09
N PHE A 577 20.11 -10.15 21.70
CA PHE A 577 19.30 -10.39 20.50
C PHE A 577 20.16 -10.38 19.23
N VAL A 578 21.04 -9.40 19.06
CA VAL A 578 21.95 -9.32 17.89
C VAL A 578 22.91 -10.50 17.85
N GLY A 579 23.37 -11.00 19.01
CA GLY A 579 24.15 -12.25 19.13
C GLY A 579 23.41 -13.44 18.54
N GLN A 580 22.14 -13.64 18.94
CA GLN A 580 21.29 -14.70 18.38
C GLN A 580 21.09 -14.55 16.85
N MET A 581 20.99 -13.32 16.35
CA MET A 581 20.86 -13.08 14.90
C MET A 581 22.15 -13.41 14.13
N ARG A 582 23.32 -13.23 14.75
CA ARG A 582 24.61 -13.65 14.17
C ARG A 582 24.72 -15.18 14.07
N GLU A 583 24.34 -15.89 15.13
CA GLU A 583 24.28 -17.35 15.14
C GLU A 583 23.31 -17.85 14.08
N TYR A 584 22.13 -17.27 14.02
CA TYR A 584 21.12 -17.62 13.03
C TYR A 584 21.60 -17.36 11.59
N ALA A 585 22.25 -16.25 11.32
CA ALA A 585 22.82 -15.97 10.00
C ALA A 585 23.92 -16.96 9.62
N SER A 586 24.75 -17.41 10.60
CA SER A 586 25.76 -18.46 10.38
C SER A 586 25.10 -19.78 10.02
N GLN A 587 24.03 -20.17 10.72
CA GLN A 587 23.26 -21.39 10.41
C GLN A 587 22.65 -21.34 9.01
N ILE A 588 22.00 -20.22 8.65
CA ILE A 588 21.44 -20.01 7.31
C ILE A 588 22.50 -20.15 6.21
N VAL A 589 23.66 -19.52 6.39
CA VAL A 589 24.74 -19.59 5.40
C VAL A 589 25.27 -21.03 5.29
N HIS A 590 25.41 -21.73 6.40
CA HIS A 590 25.82 -23.13 6.39
C HIS A 590 24.79 -24.03 5.68
N GLU A 591 23.51 -23.89 5.99
CA GLU A 591 22.40 -24.60 5.32
C GLU A 591 22.41 -24.35 3.81
N ILE A 592 22.54 -23.09 3.39
CA ILE A 592 22.60 -22.74 1.97
C ILE A 592 23.85 -23.34 1.33
N LYS A 593 25.03 -23.26 1.95
CA LYS A 593 26.28 -23.84 1.43
C LYS A 593 26.18 -25.36 1.26
N GLY A 594 25.59 -26.07 2.22
CA GLY A 594 25.42 -27.51 2.21
C GLY A 594 24.32 -28.06 1.33
N SER A 595 23.39 -27.22 0.85
CA SER A 595 22.25 -27.66 0.03
C SER A 595 22.70 -28.23 -1.32
N GLU A 596 22.19 -29.38 -1.72
CA GLU A 596 22.40 -30.00 -3.05
C GLU A 596 21.43 -29.52 -4.11
N ALA A 597 20.45 -28.68 -3.75
CA ALA A 597 19.46 -28.17 -4.67
C ALA A 597 20.10 -27.30 -5.77
N THR A 598 19.50 -27.30 -6.94
CA THR A 598 20.00 -26.57 -8.13
C THR A 598 19.00 -25.53 -8.60
N TYR A 599 19.50 -24.41 -9.12
CA TYR A 599 18.68 -23.39 -9.74
C TYR A 599 18.70 -23.55 -11.26
N LYS A 600 17.50 -23.59 -11.87
CA LYS A 600 17.34 -23.70 -13.33
C LYS A 600 17.02 -22.34 -13.92
N HIS A 601 17.93 -21.83 -14.75
CA HIS A 601 17.72 -20.58 -15.47
C HIS A 601 16.76 -20.80 -16.67
N GLU A 602 15.51 -20.42 -16.55
CA GLU A 602 14.52 -20.52 -17.67
C GLU A 602 14.80 -19.59 -18.82
N ASN A 603 15.54 -18.52 -18.58
CA ASN A 603 15.97 -17.57 -19.58
C ASN A 603 17.32 -17.91 -20.21
N LEU A 604 17.80 -19.14 -20.01
CA LEU A 604 19.00 -19.64 -20.65
C LEU A 604 18.75 -19.77 -22.17
N THR A 605 19.70 -19.26 -22.95
CA THR A 605 19.63 -19.34 -24.42
C THR A 605 20.68 -20.33 -24.93
N THR A 606 20.51 -20.77 -26.17
CA THR A 606 21.52 -21.57 -26.90
C THR A 606 22.73 -20.74 -27.32
N THR A 607 22.65 -19.41 -27.22
CA THR A 607 23.75 -18.50 -27.57
C THR A 607 24.89 -18.65 -26.56
N LYS A 608 26.08 -18.94 -27.05
CA LYS A 608 27.29 -19.02 -26.24
C LYS A 608 27.92 -17.63 -26.07
N CYS A 609 28.50 -17.40 -24.90
CA CYS A 609 29.25 -16.18 -24.60
C CYS A 609 30.53 -16.14 -25.46
N PRO A 610 30.78 -15.02 -26.17
CA PRO A 610 31.98 -14.93 -27.03
C PRO A 610 33.28 -14.89 -26.22
N THR A 611 33.25 -14.58 -24.94
CA THR A 611 34.44 -14.48 -24.08
C THR A 611 34.77 -15.79 -23.35
N CYS A 612 33.78 -16.49 -22.79
CA CYS A 612 34.05 -17.70 -21.96
C CYS A 612 33.35 -18.97 -22.46
N GLY A 613 32.60 -18.91 -23.57
CA GLY A 613 31.91 -20.06 -24.15
C GLY A 613 30.69 -20.58 -23.39
N LYS A 614 30.43 -20.08 -22.16
CA LYS A 614 29.26 -20.48 -21.37
C LYS A 614 27.95 -19.96 -21.98
N PRO A 615 26.80 -20.59 -21.74
CA PRO A 615 25.51 -20.09 -22.25
C PRO A 615 25.21 -18.67 -21.77
N MET A 616 24.39 -17.96 -22.57
CA MET A 616 23.95 -16.60 -22.20
C MET A 616 22.48 -16.61 -21.77
N LEU A 617 22.14 -15.73 -20.84
CA LEU A 617 20.81 -15.51 -20.30
C LEU A 617 20.12 -14.35 -21.02
N ALA A 618 18.90 -14.57 -21.52
CA ALA A 618 18.07 -13.50 -22.07
C ALA A 618 17.45 -12.68 -20.93
N VAL A 619 17.83 -11.39 -20.86
CA VAL A 619 17.39 -10.49 -19.79
C VAL A 619 16.64 -9.30 -20.36
N ASN A 620 15.49 -8.97 -19.81
CA ASN A 620 14.76 -7.74 -20.13
C ASN A 620 15.29 -6.60 -19.26
N GLY A 621 16.13 -5.75 -19.85
CA GLY A 621 16.65 -4.54 -19.20
C GLY A 621 15.72 -3.34 -19.38
N LYS A 622 15.94 -2.26 -18.63
CA LYS A 622 15.19 -0.99 -18.77
C LYS A 622 15.22 -0.40 -20.18
N ARG A 623 16.24 -0.72 -20.96
CA ARG A 623 16.46 -0.19 -22.32
C ARG A 623 16.19 -1.20 -23.44
N GLY A 624 15.68 -2.41 -23.13
CA GLY A 624 15.42 -3.46 -24.10
C GLY A 624 15.97 -4.81 -23.69
N LYS A 625 15.92 -5.78 -24.58
CA LYS A 625 16.41 -7.14 -24.33
C LYS A 625 17.93 -7.23 -24.54
N MET A 626 18.58 -7.93 -23.65
CA MET A 626 20.02 -8.22 -23.74
C MET A 626 20.31 -9.68 -23.40
N LEU A 627 21.39 -10.20 -23.93
CA LEU A 627 22.00 -11.43 -23.49
C LEU A 627 23.13 -11.09 -22.51
N VAL A 628 23.14 -11.77 -21.38
CA VAL A 628 24.17 -11.61 -20.34
C VAL A 628 24.79 -12.96 -20.13
N CYS A 629 26.12 -13.04 -20.05
CA CYS A 629 26.80 -14.29 -19.75
C CYS A 629 26.25 -14.90 -18.46
N GLN A 630 26.01 -16.22 -18.46
CA GLN A 630 25.61 -16.96 -17.28
C GLN A 630 26.64 -16.81 -16.16
N ASP A 631 27.91 -16.74 -16.53
CA ASP A 631 29.02 -16.50 -15.60
C ASP A 631 29.10 -15.02 -15.21
N ARG A 632 28.91 -14.74 -13.91
CA ARG A 632 28.96 -13.39 -13.35
C ARG A 632 30.33 -12.74 -13.44
N GLU A 633 31.39 -13.54 -13.34
CA GLU A 633 32.78 -13.04 -13.43
C GLU A 633 33.13 -12.60 -14.83
N CYS A 634 32.55 -13.24 -15.85
CA CYS A 634 32.76 -12.93 -17.24
C CYS A 634 32.19 -11.55 -17.65
N ASN A 635 31.11 -11.09 -17.01
CA ASN A 635 30.46 -9.79 -17.23
C ASN A 635 30.09 -9.43 -18.69
N THR A 636 30.20 -10.36 -19.64
CA THR A 636 29.88 -10.12 -21.05
C THR A 636 28.38 -9.90 -21.25
N LYS A 637 28.04 -8.81 -21.96
CA LYS A 637 26.66 -8.43 -22.27
C LYS A 637 26.55 -8.12 -23.76
N LYS A 638 25.48 -8.64 -24.40
CA LYS A 638 25.13 -8.35 -25.79
C LYS A 638 23.72 -7.80 -25.86
N THR A 639 23.53 -6.62 -26.44
CA THR A 639 22.19 -6.05 -26.64
C THR A 639 21.51 -6.77 -27.79
N VAL A 640 20.33 -7.32 -27.56
CA VAL A 640 19.51 -7.99 -28.59
C VAL A 640 18.49 -7.02 -29.20
N SER A 641 17.97 -6.13 -28.36
CA SER A 641 17.02 -5.12 -28.79
C SER A 641 17.05 -3.90 -27.89
N GLN A 642 16.68 -2.75 -28.44
CA GLN A 642 16.65 -1.49 -27.71
C GLN A 642 15.26 -0.85 -27.80
N LEU A 643 14.64 -0.57 -26.66
CA LEU A 643 13.40 0.19 -26.59
C LEU A 643 13.70 1.66 -26.93
N THR A 644 13.01 2.20 -27.93
CA THR A 644 13.22 3.56 -28.41
C THR A 644 12.07 4.50 -28.03
N ASN A 645 12.25 5.80 -28.26
CA ASN A 645 11.17 6.78 -28.12
C ASN A 645 10.28 6.88 -29.38
N ALA A 646 10.64 6.17 -30.47
CA ALA A 646 9.79 6.08 -31.64
C ALA A 646 8.47 5.37 -31.33
N ARG A 647 7.40 5.88 -31.90
CA ARG A 647 6.05 5.34 -31.70
C ARG A 647 5.58 4.53 -32.90
N CYS A 648 4.90 3.44 -32.63
CA CYS A 648 4.28 2.61 -33.63
C CYS A 648 3.16 3.39 -34.36
N PRO A 649 3.10 3.41 -35.68
CA PRO A 649 2.03 4.09 -36.42
C PRO A 649 0.66 3.47 -36.16
N ASN A 650 0.59 2.16 -35.87
CA ASN A 650 -0.68 1.44 -35.72
C ASN A 650 -1.27 1.55 -34.28
N CYS A 651 -0.42 1.42 -33.24
CA CYS A 651 -0.90 1.32 -31.85
C CYS A 651 -0.29 2.34 -30.90
N HIS A 652 0.54 3.25 -31.41
CA HIS A 652 1.21 4.32 -30.68
C HIS A 652 2.12 3.89 -29.50
N LYS A 653 2.35 2.61 -29.29
CA LYS A 653 3.31 2.08 -28.31
C LYS A 653 4.73 2.33 -28.77
N LYS A 654 5.68 2.37 -27.83
CA LYS A 654 7.11 2.51 -28.13
C LYS A 654 7.60 1.35 -29.00
N LEU A 655 8.41 1.66 -30.01
CA LEU A 655 9.03 0.68 -30.89
C LEU A 655 10.32 0.15 -30.28
N GLU A 656 10.56 -1.15 -30.49
CA GLU A 656 11.77 -1.85 -30.12
C GLU A 656 12.66 -1.99 -31.37
N LEU A 657 13.88 -1.50 -31.30
CA LEU A 657 14.87 -1.62 -32.36
C LEU A 657 15.67 -2.92 -32.18
N ARG A 658 15.70 -3.78 -33.19
CA ARG A 658 16.39 -5.09 -33.21
C ARG A 658 17.37 -5.16 -34.37
N GLY A 659 18.36 -6.04 -34.26
CA GLY A 659 19.37 -6.29 -35.30
C GLY A 659 20.61 -5.42 -35.15
N GLU A 660 21.62 -5.67 -35.98
CA GLU A 660 22.91 -4.99 -36.00
C GLU A 660 23.17 -4.42 -37.41
N GLY A 661 23.95 -3.33 -37.51
CA GLY A 661 24.29 -2.70 -38.77
C GLY A 661 23.06 -2.29 -39.58
N ASP A 662 23.06 -2.61 -40.86
CA ASP A 662 21.99 -2.26 -41.82
C ASP A 662 20.75 -3.15 -41.70
N SER A 663 20.83 -4.27 -40.97
CA SER A 663 19.71 -5.15 -40.72
C SER A 663 18.80 -4.65 -39.57
N ARG A 664 19.07 -3.49 -38.97
CA ARG A 664 18.30 -2.91 -37.89
C ARG A 664 16.85 -2.66 -38.29
N MET A 665 15.93 -3.16 -37.48
CA MET A 665 14.48 -3.11 -37.72
C MET A 665 13.74 -2.70 -36.47
N PHE A 666 12.79 -1.81 -36.62
CA PHE A 666 11.78 -1.55 -35.59
C PHE A 666 10.73 -2.67 -35.57
N SER A 667 10.36 -3.09 -34.36
CA SER A 667 9.27 -4.03 -34.12
C SER A 667 8.36 -3.52 -33.03
N CYS A 668 7.07 -3.84 -33.12
CA CYS A 668 6.06 -3.52 -32.13
C CYS A 668 5.34 -4.77 -31.66
N VAL A 669 4.82 -4.74 -30.44
CA VAL A 669 3.99 -5.82 -29.87
C VAL A 669 2.69 -6.06 -30.66
N CYS A 670 2.21 -5.11 -31.48
CA CYS A 670 1.06 -5.27 -32.35
C CYS A 670 1.38 -5.98 -33.69
N GLY A 671 2.63 -6.47 -33.86
CA GLY A 671 3.08 -7.10 -35.11
C GLY A 671 3.72 -6.16 -36.14
N TYR A 672 3.65 -4.84 -35.96
CA TYR A 672 4.27 -3.89 -36.88
C TYR A 672 5.79 -4.07 -36.91
N ARG A 673 6.37 -4.05 -38.14
CA ARG A 673 7.80 -4.15 -38.38
C ARG A 673 8.19 -3.17 -39.49
N GLU A 674 9.32 -2.45 -39.31
CA GLU A 674 9.83 -1.49 -40.30
C GLU A 674 11.36 -1.43 -40.20
N LYS A 675 12.09 -1.44 -41.33
CA LYS A 675 13.53 -1.24 -41.35
C LYS A 675 13.88 0.17 -40.83
N LEU A 676 14.99 0.31 -40.12
CA LEU A 676 15.45 1.59 -39.58
C LEU A 676 15.66 2.63 -40.69
N SER A 677 16.21 2.19 -41.86
CA SER A 677 16.39 3.03 -43.03
C SER A 677 15.08 3.60 -43.55
N THR A 678 14.04 2.74 -43.70
CA THR A 678 12.70 3.14 -44.14
C THR A 678 12.04 4.10 -43.15
N PHE A 679 12.15 3.80 -41.85
CA PHE A 679 11.64 4.68 -40.79
C PHE A 679 12.28 6.08 -40.86
N ASN A 680 13.61 6.16 -41.02
CA ASN A 680 14.30 7.41 -41.10
C ASN A 680 13.91 8.20 -42.37
N LYS A 681 13.73 7.52 -43.51
CA LYS A 681 13.25 8.10 -44.76
C LYS A 681 11.87 8.72 -44.60
N ARG A 682 10.92 7.94 -44.07
CA ARG A 682 9.56 8.41 -43.78
C ARG A 682 9.53 9.60 -42.79
N LYS A 683 10.37 9.57 -41.75
CA LYS A 683 10.50 10.65 -40.78
C LYS A 683 11.11 11.92 -41.39
N SER A 684 12.03 11.79 -42.33
CA SER A 684 12.60 12.92 -43.05
C SER A 684 11.60 13.54 -44.02
N GLU A 685 10.79 12.73 -44.68
CA GLU A 685 9.69 13.17 -45.57
C GLU A 685 8.60 13.89 -44.79
N GLN A 686 8.20 13.37 -43.59
CA GLN A 686 7.24 14.05 -42.70
C GLN A 686 7.77 15.38 -42.14
N LYS A 687 9.10 15.52 -41.95
CA LYS A 687 9.70 16.79 -41.57
C LYS A 687 9.70 17.81 -42.72
N LYS A 688 9.76 17.38 -43.98
CA LYS A 688 9.65 18.24 -45.17
C LYS A 688 8.23 18.77 -45.38
N GLN A 689 7.19 18.07 -44.84
CA GLN A 689 5.78 18.49 -44.96
C GLN A 689 5.33 19.54 -43.91
N GLY A 690 6.23 20.12 -43.15
CA GLY A 690 5.91 21.13 -42.14
C GLY A 690 5.24 20.59 -40.88
N SER A 691 5.71 20.96 -39.72
CA SER A 691 5.05 20.56 -38.46
C SER A 691 3.83 21.45 -38.19
N LYS A 692 2.80 20.93 -37.50
CA LYS A 692 1.67 21.74 -36.99
C LYS A 692 2.15 23.02 -36.25
N ARG A 693 3.35 22.99 -35.72
CA ARG A 693 3.99 24.09 -35.01
C ARG A 693 4.49 25.16 -35.97
N ASP A 694 5.01 24.75 -37.16
CA ASP A 694 5.46 25.66 -38.19
C ASP A 694 4.26 26.31 -38.90
N VAL A 695 3.18 25.58 -39.08
CA VAL A 695 1.89 26.12 -39.59
C VAL A 695 1.30 27.13 -38.58
N GLN A 696 1.32 26.82 -37.29
CA GLN A 696 0.87 27.76 -36.24
C GLN A 696 1.78 28.98 -36.13
N LYS A 697 3.07 28.83 -36.33
CA LYS A 697 4.03 29.95 -36.35
C LYS A 697 3.79 30.82 -37.54
N TYR A 698 3.57 30.24 -38.72
CA TYR A 698 3.25 30.95 -39.96
C TYR A 698 1.91 31.70 -39.88
N LEU A 699 0.89 31.06 -39.31
CA LEU A 699 -0.42 31.70 -39.06
C LEU A 699 -0.31 32.87 -38.06
N ARG A 700 0.45 32.74 -36.97
CA ARG A 700 0.75 33.81 -36.03
C ARG A 700 1.59 34.96 -36.64
N GLU A 701 2.46 34.67 -37.59
CA GLU A 701 3.23 35.67 -38.32
C GLU A 701 2.33 36.37 -39.35
N GLN A 702 1.39 35.70 -39.99
CA GLN A 702 0.38 36.34 -40.85
C GLN A 702 -0.62 37.20 -40.06
N GLU A 703 -1.09 36.75 -38.86
CA GLU A 703 -1.92 37.56 -37.97
C GLU A 703 -1.19 38.83 -37.49
N LYS A 704 0.12 38.82 -37.35
CA LYS A 704 0.92 39.99 -37.00
C LYS A 704 1.18 40.92 -38.16
N GLN A 705 1.06 40.50 -39.40
CA GLN A 705 1.26 41.32 -40.63
C GLN A 705 -0.06 41.91 -41.14
N GLN A 706 -1.21 41.51 -40.61
CA GLN A 706 -2.47 42.21 -40.85
C GLN A 706 -2.56 43.39 -39.88
N GLU A 707 -2.04 44.57 -40.28
CA GLU A 707 -2.37 45.83 -39.60
C GLU A 707 -3.88 46.04 -39.60
N PRO A 708 -4.44 46.51 -38.51
CA PRO A 708 -5.89 46.74 -38.43
C PRO A 708 -6.21 47.94 -39.33
N MET A 709 -6.85 47.71 -40.48
CA MET A 709 -7.53 48.75 -41.24
C MET A 709 -8.69 49.26 -40.41
N ASN A 710 -8.64 50.55 -40.06
CA ASN A 710 -9.65 51.37 -39.36
C ASN A 710 -9.62 51.40 -37.82
N SER A 711 -8.61 52.10 -37.29
CA SER A 711 -8.63 52.57 -35.89
C SER A 711 -9.78 53.58 -35.61
N ALA A 712 -10.30 54.29 -36.59
CA ALA A 712 -11.37 55.28 -36.42
C ALA A 712 -12.75 54.64 -36.08
N LEU A 713 -13.02 53.42 -36.51
CA LEU A 713 -14.30 52.73 -36.22
C LEU A 713 -14.28 52.04 -34.84
N ALA A 714 -13.13 51.58 -34.41
CA ALA A 714 -12.96 50.99 -33.08
C ALA A 714 -13.04 52.06 -31.98
N ASP A 715 -12.49 53.25 -32.21
CA ASP A 715 -12.58 54.37 -31.27
C ASP A 715 -13.98 54.96 -31.19
N ALA A 716 -14.76 54.92 -32.28
CA ALA A 716 -16.16 55.36 -32.30
C ALA A 716 -17.09 54.37 -31.53
N LEU A 717 -16.83 53.04 -31.61
CA LEU A 717 -17.58 52.02 -30.87
C LEU A 717 -17.25 51.99 -29.38
N ALA A 718 -16.04 52.32 -28.99
CA ALA A 718 -15.66 52.40 -27.57
C ALA A 718 -16.27 53.63 -26.84
N LYS A 719 -16.77 54.61 -27.55
CA LYS A 719 -17.48 55.79 -26.99
C LYS A 719 -18.99 55.65 -26.86
N LEU A 720 -19.58 54.58 -27.40
CA LEU A 720 -20.97 54.22 -27.20
C LEU A 720 -21.06 53.17 -26.09
N LYS A 721 -21.16 53.64 -24.83
CA LYS A 721 -21.61 52.80 -23.71
C LYS A 721 -23.08 52.41 -23.96
N LEU A 722 -23.32 51.15 -24.21
CA LEU A 722 -24.58 50.48 -23.93
C LEU A 722 -24.24 49.19 -23.17
#